data_db38751a1a31a005d045b240589ecd4f
#
_entry.id   db38751a1a31a005d045b240589ecd4f
#
_cell.length_a   1.000
_cell.length_b   1.000
_cell.length_c   1.000
_cell.angle_alpha   90.00
_cell.angle_beta   90.00
_cell.angle_gamma   90.00
#
_symmetry.space_group_name_H-M   'P 1'
#
loop_
_entity.id
_entity.type
_entity.pdbx_description
1 polymer ?
#
loop_
_entity_poly.entity_id
_entity_poly.type
_entity_poly.pdbx_seq_one_letter_code
_entity_poly.pdbx_strand_id
1 'polypeptide(L)'
;MSVKQLADALGVNKKGVKKLETALSEMKQHNDIAYKKGNCWIKRPETFFKAEVSRVSQRTGFVKSLGELPQEYFVRGRDMCGAIPGDIVLARMTAPADDLHNSPEAVVLAVLEETDALLTGVIVAEGNKLMVLPDRLCSDPLVIAKVSKAAAMHVGDKVVFSIKKRGERHMDHTVNIVDVFGSCDNAKSGAQAYMMSNRLHVEFPDEVLYEASKLDLDEPDGDEVLRRLDLRGEPIFTIDGADTKDIDDAVSIAKTDRCYKLGVHIADVSHYVTKGSKLDEEAFYRGTSIYYADQVVPMLPKQLSNGICSLNPQVDRLAFSCLMDVSFEGKLLNYRFEKTVIRSRVKGVYSEVNKIIDGTADDEIKAKYARVIDRIPLMKELAEILEKNRIERGAPEIDSAETKIITDENGVCIDVKPRTTGVAEGIIEEFMLMANNSAAALAMKEKIPFVYRVHEAPTTEKLDVLRETLTALGIDPGALGANAPAGELARILRENKDSDRAMVINRIILRTMMKARYSEEPLGHYGLVMPEYAHFTSPIRRYADLSIHRILTDYVYALDHEKLCRKYAAFSQSAALQASNTELSAIRCERDCENFYMAEYMKNHIGEEFDGMISGVSAGGVYVLLPNTVEGMVSVTALPLGEYEVQHGVILTGAADGSKFTVGDKVRVKCVSVNVNGGFIDFEFC
;
A
#
# COMPACT_ATOMS: atom_id res chain seq x y z
N MET A 1 -0.66 -27.67 37.47
CA MET A 1 -0.51 -28.48 36.23
C MET A 1 0.90 -29.06 36.20
N SER A 2 1.10 -30.28 35.69
CA SER A 2 2.45 -30.77 35.38
C SER A 2 3.00 -30.07 34.14
N VAL A 3 4.33 -30.08 33.95
CA VAL A 3 4.96 -29.49 32.72
C VAL A 3 4.36 -30.07 31.46
N LYS A 4 4.04 -31.37 31.43
CA LYS A 4 3.39 -32.02 30.29
C LYS A 4 1.99 -31.49 30.04
N GLN A 5 1.15 -31.39 31.09
CA GLN A 5 -0.20 -30.83 30.96
C GLN A 5 -0.17 -29.37 30.55
N LEU A 6 0.84 -28.61 30.99
CA LEU A 6 1.04 -27.23 30.61
C LEU A 6 1.44 -27.11 29.12
N ALA A 7 2.35 -27.98 28.66
CA ALA A 7 2.75 -28.06 27.28
C ALA A 7 1.57 -28.40 26.34
N ASP A 8 0.76 -29.38 26.74
CA ASP A 8 -0.45 -29.78 26.01
C ASP A 8 -1.48 -28.65 25.96
N ALA A 9 -1.71 -27.97 27.12
CA ALA A 9 -2.65 -26.85 27.19
C ALA A 9 -2.19 -25.61 26.38
N LEU A 10 -0.88 -25.41 26.25
CA LEU A 10 -0.30 -24.30 25.47
C LEU A 10 -0.07 -24.68 24.00
N GLY A 11 -0.36 -25.91 23.57
CA GLY A 11 -0.12 -26.37 22.21
C GLY A 11 1.37 -26.47 21.85
N VAL A 12 2.26 -26.62 22.83
CA VAL A 12 3.71 -26.67 22.63
C VAL A 12 4.13 -28.04 22.12
N ASN A 13 4.83 -28.09 20.98
CA ASN A 13 5.33 -29.33 20.40
C ASN A 13 6.51 -29.93 21.21
N LYS A 14 6.88 -31.19 20.95
CA LYS A 14 7.95 -31.90 21.68
C LYS A 14 9.28 -31.14 21.73
N LYS A 15 9.63 -30.34 20.70
CA LYS A 15 10.86 -29.52 20.70
C LYS A 15 10.76 -28.30 21.61
N GLY A 16 9.55 -27.77 21.80
CA GLY A 16 9.28 -26.61 22.64
C GLY A 16 9.25 -26.94 24.13
N VAL A 17 9.06 -28.20 24.53
CA VAL A 17 8.98 -28.59 25.96
C VAL A 17 10.22 -28.16 26.75
N LYS A 18 11.42 -28.32 26.19
CA LYS A 18 12.67 -27.91 26.82
C LYS A 18 12.74 -26.39 27.03
N LYS A 19 12.25 -25.63 26.07
CA LYS A 19 12.14 -24.16 26.17
C LYS A 19 11.12 -23.75 27.23
N LEU A 20 10.00 -24.49 27.32
CA LEU A 20 9.00 -24.28 28.38
C LEU A 20 9.58 -24.55 29.76
N GLU A 21 10.38 -25.59 29.93
CA GLU A 21 11.07 -25.88 31.20
C GLU A 21 12.05 -24.79 31.60
N THR A 22 12.78 -24.20 30.63
CA THR A 22 13.64 -23.03 30.87
C THR A 22 12.83 -21.83 31.36
N ALA A 23 11.75 -21.49 30.64
CA ALA A 23 10.86 -20.39 31.00
C ALA A 23 10.25 -20.59 32.39
N LEU A 24 9.82 -21.83 32.71
CA LEU A 24 9.30 -22.17 34.07
C LEU A 24 10.37 -22.03 35.15
N SER A 25 11.63 -22.32 34.86
CA SER A 25 12.75 -22.14 35.78
C SER A 25 12.98 -20.66 36.08
N GLU A 26 12.96 -19.80 35.07
CA GLU A 26 13.06 -18.35 35.23
C GLU A 26 11.88 -17.77 36.00
N MET A 27 10.65 -18.16 35.65
CA MET A 27 9.44 -17.78 36.38
C MET A 27 9.51 -18.17 37.87
N LYS A 28 10.14 -19.30 38.18
CA LYS A 28 10.37 -19.71 39.56
C LYS A 28 11.37 -18.80 40.28
N GLN A 29 12.45 -18.41 39.60
CA GLN A 29 13.45 -17.46 40.13
C GLN A 29 12.83 -16.10 40.44
N HIS A 30 11.91 -15.64 39.59
CA HIS A 30 11.16 -14.39 39.77
C HIS A 30 9.96 -14.52 40.70
N ASN A 31 9.78 -15.69 41.35
CA ASN A 31 8.67 -15.94 42.30
C ASN A 31 7.25 -15.84 41.70
N ASP A 32 7.15 -16.04 40.39
CA ASP A 32 5.87 -15.98 39.67
C ASP A 32 5.09 -17.28 39.69
N ILE A 33 5.81 -18.39 39.87
CA ILE A 33 5.21 -19.72 40.01
C ILE A 33 5.67 -20.41 41.27
N ALA A 34 4.85 -21.34 41.75
CA ALA A 34 5.17 -22.21 42.86
C ALA A 34 5.05 -23.69 42.44
N TYR A 35 5.94 -24.52 42.97
CA TYR A 35 5.94 -25.97 42.76
C TYR A 35 5.60 -26.70 44.06
N LYS A 36 4.64 -27.65 43.96
CA LYS A 36 4.34 -28.58 45.04
C LYS A 36 3.98 -29.95 44.45
N LYS A 37 4.70 -31.00 44.81
CA LYS A 37 4.46 -32.38 44.38
C LYS A 37 4.45 -32.54 42.81
N GLY A 38 5.38 -31.89 42.10
CA GLY A 38 5.49 -32.00 40.65
C GLY A 38 4.51 -31.17 39.83
N ASN A 39 3.61 -30.44 40.47
CA ASN A 39 2.69 -29.49 39.82
C ASN A 39 3.15 -28.06 40.05
N CYS A 40 3.04 -27.26 39.02
CA CYS A 40 3.27 -25.84 39.10
C CYS A 40 1.94 -25.05 38.98
N TRP A 41 1.86 -23.92 39.64
CA TRP A 41 0.78 -22.96 39.46
C TRP A 41 1.33 -21.54 39.43
N ILE A 42 0.70 -20.70 38.62
CA ILE A 42 1.05 -19.31 38.45
C ILE A 42 0.45 -18.49 39.57
N LYS A 43 1.24 -17.60 40.18
CA LYS A 43 0.78 -16.74 41.28
C LYS A 43 -0.03 -15.53 40.84
N ARG A 44 0.23 -15.07 39.60
CA ARG A 44 -0.45 -13.92 38.95
C ARG A 44 -0.77 -14.27 37.50
N PRO A 45 -1.74 -15.15 37.24
CA PRO A 45 -2.02 -15.65 35.89
C PRO A 45 -2.41 -14.52 34.91
N GLU A 46 -3.00 -13.44 35.40
CA GLU A 46 -3.46 -12.29 34.66
C GLU A 46 -2.33 -11.48 34.00
N THR A 47 -1.09 -11.66 34.44
CA THR A 47 0.05 -10.95 33.85
C THR A 47 0.70 -11.68 32.65
N PHE A 48 0.32 -12.94 32.40
CA PHE A 48 0.89 -13.79 31.35
C PHE A 48 -0.05 -13.87 30.16
N PHE A 49 0.51 -13.74 28.97
CA PHE A 49 -0.26 -13.79 27.74
C PHE A 49 0.56 -14.37 26.59
N LYS A 50 -0.14 -14.90 25.58
CA LYS A 50 0.46 -15.22 24.28
C LYS A 50 0.49 -13.96 23.43
N ALA A 51 1.57 -13.78 22.71
CA ALA A 51 1.74 -12.64 21.81
C ALA A 51 2.50 -13.05 20.55
N GLU A 52 2.28 -12.29 19.49
CA GLU A 52 3.10 -12.33 18.29
C GLU A 52 4.14 -11.21 18.36
N VAL A 53 5.38 -11.49 17.99
CA VAL A 53 6.42 -10.47 17.85
C VAL A 53 6.11 -9.62 16.63
N SER A 54 5.76 -8.36 16.84
CA SER A 54 5.38 -7.46 15.75
C SER A 54 6.58 -6.79 15.08
N ARG A 55 7.58 -6.40 15.86
CA ARG A 55 8.81 -5.76 15.37
C ARG A 55 9.95 -5.87 16.37
N VAL A 56 11.15 -5.83 15.83
CA VAL A 56 12.40 -5.83 16.60
C VAL A 56 13.32 -4.76 16.02
N SER A 57 14.03 -4.07 16.87
CA SER A 57 15.14 -3.19 16.54
C SER A 57 16.36 -3.55 17.39
N GLN A 58 17.48 -2.83 17.18
CA GLN A 58 18.75 -3.12 17.85
C GLN A 58 18.64 -3.22 19.39
N ARG A 59 17.78 -2.44 20.03
CA ARG A 59 17.68 -2.34 21.50
C ARG A 59 16.29 -2.61 22.05
N THR A 60 15.28 -2.72 21.20
CA THR A 60 13.88 -2.79 21.58
C THR A 60 13.13 -3.78 20.72
N GLY A 61 12.03 -4.29 21.24
CA GLY A 61 11.08 -5.10 20.50
C GLY A 61 9.66 -4.76 20.95
N PHE A 62 8.70 -5.21 20.16
CA PHE A 62 7.29 -5.07 20.44
C PHE A 62 6.59 -6.39 20.22
N VAL A 63 5.68 -6.73 21.13
CA VAL A 63 4.86 -7.93 21.03
C VAL A 63 3.39 -7.54 21.12
N LYS A 64 2.56 -8.15 20.29
CA LYS A 64 1.12 -7.89 20.23
C LYS A 64 0.37 -9.09 20.80
N SER A 65 -0.44 -8.86 21.85
CA SER A 65 -1.21 -9.93 22.47
C SER A 65 -2.19 -10.57 21.49
N LEU A 66 -2.37 -11.89 21.60
CA LEU A 66 -3.36 -12.64 20.84
C LEU A 66 -4.68 -12.68 21.64
N GLY A 67 -5.76 -12.12 21.09
CA GLY A 67 -7.07 -12.06 21.72
C GLY A 67 -8.05 -11.16 20.95
N GLU A 68 -9.26 -11.00 21.45
CA GLU A 68 -10.31 -10.17 20.82
C GLU A 68 -9.93 -8.68 20.76
N LEU A 69 -9.18 -8.19 21.75
CA LEU A 69 -8.65 -6.82 21.79
C LEU A 69 -7.13 -6.86 21.88
N PRO A 70 -6.42 -6.95 20.74
CA PRO A 70 -4.96 -7.03 20.71
C PRO A 70 -4.33 -5.74 21.22
N GLN A 71 -3.42 -5.85 22.19
CA GLN A 71 -2.63 -4.76 22.75
C GLN A 71 -1.16 -4.94 22.43
N GLU A 72 -0.46 -3.85 22.08
CA GLU A 72 0.99 -3.86 21.82
C GLU A 72 1.75 -3.54 23.13
N TYR A 73 2.81 -4.31 23.40
CA TYR A 73 3.67 -4.20 24.56
C TYR A 73 5.10 -3.92 24.12
N PHE A 74 5.74 -3.00 24.81
CA PHE A 74 7.17 -2.75 24.65
C PHE A 74 7.99 -3.82 25.38
N VAL A 75 9.06 -4.29 24.73
CA VAL A 75 10.01 -5.27 25.29
C VAL A 75 11.43 -4.75 25.05
N ARG A 76 12.27 -4.77 26.09
CA ARG A 76 13.70 -4.42 25.93
C ARG A 76 14.40 -5.50 25.10
N GLY A 77 15.34 -5.13 24.23
CA GLY A 77 15.99 -6.09 23.33
C GLY A 77 16.63 -7.29 24.04
N ARG A 78 17.21 -7.07 25.25
CA ARG A 78 17.77 -8.15 26.09
C ARG A 78 16.70 -9.13 26.62
N ASP A 79 15.45 -8.69 26.71
CA ASP A 79 14.33 -9.43 27.29
C ASP A 79 13.46 -10.06 26.18
N MET A 80 13.93 -10.07 24.93
CA MET A 80 13.27 -10.67 23.75
C MET A 80 13.50 -12.20 23.64
N CYS A 81 14.41 -12.78 24.40
CA CYS A 81 14.72 -14.21 24.36
C CYS A 81 15.11 -14.72 22.94
N GLY A 82 15.76 -13.85 22.12
CA GLY A 82 16.10 -14.15 20.74
C GLY A 82 14.90 -14.31 19.78
N ALA A 83 13.71 -13.87 20.19
CA ALA A 83 12.52 -13.92 19.33
C ALA A 83 12.60 -12.91 18.20
N ILE A 84 12.14 -13.30 17.00
CA ILE A 84 12.14 -12.44 15.80
C ILE A 84 10.69 -12.15 15.34
N PRO A 85 10.46 -11.13 14.49
CA PRO A 85 9.13 -10.81 13.99
C PRO A 85 8.40 -12.02 13.40
N GLY A 86 7.14 -12.22 13.78
CA GLY A 86 6.30 -13.36 13.40
C GLY A 86 6.41 -14.58 14.33
N ASP A 87 7.31 -14.58 15.33
CA ASP A 87 7.31 -15.61 16.36
C ASP A 87 6.12 -15.45 17.29
N ILE A 88 5.52 -16.59 17.69
CA ILE A 88 4.56 -16.62 18.79
C ILE A 88 5.28 -16.89 20.11
N VAL A 89 5.10 -16.01 21.07
CA VAL A 89 5.83 -16.01 22.33
C VAL A 89 4.91 -16.10 23.54
N LEU A 90 5.43 -16.62 24.64
CA LEU A 90 4.88 -16.41 25.95
C LEU A 90 5.51 -15.16 26.56
N ALA A 91 4.69 -14.16 26.84
CA ALA A 91 5.12 -12.90 27.43
C ALA A 91 4.49 -12.68 28.80
N ARG A 92 5.13 -11.83 29.59
CA ARG A 92 4.63 -11.39 30.90
C ARG A 92 4.69 -9.86 30.96
N MET A 93 3.58 -9.24 31.32
CA MET A 93 3.54 -7.81 31.60
C MET A 93 4.36 -7.47 32.85
N THR A 94 5.22 -6.47 32.75
CA THR A 94 6.08 -6.01 33.85
C THR A 94 5.64 -4.67 34.41
N ALA A 95 5.12 -3.78 33.56
CA ALA A 95 4.55 -2.51 33.96
C ALA A 95 3.33 -2.16 33.08
N PRO A 96 2.26 -1.55 33.62
CA PRO A 96 1.19 -0.98 32.82
C PRO A 96 1.70 0.25 32.06
N ALA A 97 0.96 0.68 31.03
CA ALA A 97 1.19 1.98 30.40
C ALA A 97 1.04 3.11 31.44
N ASP A 98 1.88 4.12 31.36
CA ASP A 98 1.85 5.29 32.22
C ASP A 98 1.94 6.58 31.37
N ASP A 99 1.89 7.75 32.00
CA ASP A 99 1.92 9.06 31.32
C ASP A 99 3.23 9.32 30.54
N LEU A 100 4.29 8.56 30.86
CA LEU A 100 5.60 8.67 30.20
C LEU A 100 5.79 7.61 29.10
N HIS A 101 5.06 6.48 29.19
CA HIS A 101 5.19 5.34 28.27
C HIS A 101 3.81 4.96 27.74
N ASN A 102 3.54 5.29 26.49
CA ASN A 102 2.25 5.01 25.81
C ASN A 102 1.93 3.51 25.66
N SER A 103 2.88 2.63 25.86
CA SER A 103 2.70 1.17 25.76
C SER A 103 3.11 0.49 27.06
N PRO A 104 2.36 -0.50 27.55
CA PRO A 104 2.76 -1.31 28.71
C PRO A 104 4.06 -2.06 28.38
N GLU A 105 4.87 -2.32 29.42
CA GLU A 105 6.11 -3.08 29.29
C GLU A 105 5.87 -4.59 29.52
N ALA A 106 6.59 -5.41 28.78
CA ALA A 106 6.60 -6.86 28.95
C ALA A 106 8.01 -7.45 28.81
N VAL A 107 8.15 -8.72 29.21
CA VAL A 107 9.32 -9.57 28.94
C VAL A 107 8.87 -10.83 28.23
N VAL A 108 9.64 -11.28 27.25
CA VAL A 108 9.44 -12.57 26.58
C VAL A 108 10.11 -13.66 27.43
N LEU A 109 9.35 -14.70 27.76
CA LEU A 109 9.82 -15.81 28.58
C LEU A 109 10.22 -17.02 27.74
N ALA A 110 9.52 -17.23 26.62
CA ALA A 110 9.83 -18.32 25.70
C ALA A 110 9.24 -18.04 24.32
N VAL A 111 9.90 -18.53 23.27
CA VAL A 111 9.34 -18.66 21.93
C VAL A 111 8.55 -19.97 21.88
N LEU A 112 7.24 -19.90 21.69
CA LEU A 112 6.34 -21.03 21.60
C LEU A 112 6.30 -21.64 20.21
N GLU A 113 6.19 -20.79 19.19
CA GLU A 113 6.19 -21.17 17.78
C GLU A 113 7.20 -20.29 17.04
N GLU A 114 8.15 -20.93 16.38
CA GLU A 114 9.18 -20.25 15.58
C GLU A 114 8.63 -19.94 14.19
N THR A 115 8.72 -18.68 13.75
CA THR A 115 8.44 -18.31 12.37
C THR A 115 9.54 -18.82 11.43
N ASP A 116 9.18 -19.06 10.17
CA ASP A 116 10.08 -19.32 9.07
C ASP A 116 10.39 -18.05 8.25
N ALA A 117 10.22 -16.86 8.84
CA ALA A 117 10.44 -15.57 8.19
C ALA A 117 11.84 -15.48 7.57
N LEU A 118 11.88 -14.88 6.39
CA LEU A 118 13.10 -14.46 5.72
C LEU A 118 13.48 -13.06 6.19
N LEU A 119 14.77 -12.84 6.36
CA LEU A 119 15.33 -11.55 6.83
C LEU A 119 16.32 -11.02 5.80
N THR A 120 16.54 -9.71 5.81
CA THR A 120 17.51 -9.04 4.94
C THR A 120 18.73 -8.58 5.72
N GLY A 121 19.85 -8.47 5.04
CA GLY A 121 21.10 -8.00 5.61
C GLY A 121 22.16 -7.73 4.57
N VAL A 122 23.35 -7.35 5.04
CA VAL A 122 24.51 -7.03 4.22
C VAL A 122 25.68 -7.94 4.61
N ILE A 123 26.42 -8.43 3.62
CA ILE A 123 27.66 -9.20 3.86
C ILE A 123 28.75 -8.28 4.37
N VAL A 124 29.32 -8.63 5.51
CA VAL A 124 30.45 -7.94 6.14
C VAL A 124 31.60 -8.90 6.39
N ALA A 125 32.81 -8.38 6.55
CA ALA A 125 33.98 -9.16 6.92
C ALA A 125 34.30 -9.00 8.41
N GLU A 126 34.50 -10.11 9.11
CA GLU A 126 35.10 -10.14 10.45
C GLU A 126 36.36 -11.03 10.41
N GLY A 127 37.52 -10.40 10.40
CA GLY A 127 38.78 -11.08 10.10
C GLY A 127 38.76 -11.69 8.70
N ASN A 128 38.95 -13.00 8.61
CA ASN A 128 38.95 -13.77 7.34
C ASN A 128 37.58 -14.44 7.04
N LYS A 129 36.52 -14.11 7.80
CA LYS A 129 35.21 -14.75 7.64
C LYS A 129 34.21 -13.73 7.12
N LEU A 130 33.36 -14.18 6.18
CA LEU A 130 32.17 -13.45 5.77
C LEU A 130 31.07 -13.73 6.78
N MET A 131 30.38 -12.68 7.20
CA MET A 131 29.25 -12.71 8.12
C MET A 131 28.09 -11.85 7.55
N VAL A 132 26.91 -11.97 8.12
CA VAL A 132 25.76 -11.13 7.75
C VAL A 132 25.49 -10.12 8.84
N LEU A 133 25.45 -8.85 8.51
CA LEU A 133 24.91 -7.78 9.34
C LEU A 133 23.42 -7.64 8.99
N PRO A 134 22.49 -8.00 9.90
CA PRO A 134 21.06 -7.85 9.65
C PRO A 134 20.65 -6.38 9.56
N ASP A 135 19.64 -6.06 8.73
CA ASP A 135 19.17 -4.67 8.61
C ASP A 135 18.41 -4.19 9.86
N ARG A 136 17.65 -5.05 10.50
CA ARG A 136 16.70 -4.66 11.57
C ARG A 136 16.67 -5.58 12.80
N LEU A 137 17.53 -6.57 12.89
CA LEU A 137 17.48 -7.56 13.98
C LEU A 137 18.45 -7.23 15.13
N CYS A 138 19.70 -7.00 14.80
CA CYS A 138 20.77 -6.62 15.75
C CYS A 138 21.85 -5.82 15.03
N SER A 139 22.72 -5.18 15.82
CA SER A 139 23.88 -4.42 15.30
C SER A 139 25.15 -5.26 15.10
N ASP A 140 25.11 -6.52 15.54
CA ASP A 140 26.24 -7.42 15.47
C ASP A 140 26.10 -8.38 14.28
N PRO A 141 27.22 -8.68 13.57
CA PRO A 141 27.22 -9.62 12.48
C PRO A 141 26.88 -11.05 12.93
N LEU A 142 26.12 -11.78 12.11
CA LEU A 142 25.69 -13.14 12.37
C LEU A 142 26.54 -14.16 11.58
N VAL A 143 26.79 -15.31 12.19
CA VAL A 143 27.58 -16.40 11.58
C VAL A 143 26.78 -17.09 10.47
N ILE A 144 27.38 -17.16 9.27
CA ILE A 144 26.84 -17.88 8.13
C ILE A 144 27.19 -19.36 8.25
N ALA A 145 26.17 -20.22 8.30
CA ALA A 145 26.34 -21.66 8.35
C ALA A 145 26.32 -22.32 6.97
N LYS A 146 25.50 -21.81 6.04
CA LYS A 146 25.33 -22.34 4.70
C LYS A 146 24.90 -21.27 3.72
N VAL A 147 25.29 -21.41 2.46
CA VAL A 147 24.82 -20.62 1.32
C VAL A 147 24.00 -21.54 0.44
N SER A 148 22.73 -21.21 0.17
CA SER A 148 21.80 -22.08 -0.57
C SER A 148 22.06 -22.06 -2.08
N LYS A 149 22.47 -20.91 -2.62
CA LYS A 149 22.91 -20.77 -4.02
C LYS A 149 24.43 -20.56 -4.03
N ALA A 150 25.12 -21.19 -4.97
CA ALA A 150 26.57 -21.07 -5.14
C ALA A 150 26.95 -19.71 -5.81
N ALA A 151 26.39 -18.62 -5.35
CA ALA A 151 26.75 -17.27 -5.80
C ALA A 151 28.06 -16.86 -5.10
N ALA A 152 28.96 -16.22 -5.84
CA ALA A 152 30.08 -15.52 -5.24
C ALA A 152 29.52 -14.37 -4.38
N MET A 153 29.90 -14.35 -3.10
CA MET A 153 29.50 -13.30 -2.16
C MET A 153 30.70 -12.36 -1.93
N HIS A 154 30.41 -11.07 -1.94
CA HIS A 154 31.40 -10.03 -1.66
C HIS A 154 30.94 -9.19 -0.45
N VAL A 155 31.88 -8.57 0.21
CA VAL A 155 31.57 -7.58 1.25
C VAL A 155 30.80 -6.44 0.62
N GLY A 156 29.69 -6.04 1.27
CA GLY A 156 28.75 -5.05 0.75
C GLY A 156 27.59 -5.61 -0.08
N ASP A 157 27.53 -6.91 -0.30
CA ASP A 157 26.38 -7.53 -1.00
C ASP A 157 25.14 -7.55 -0.10
N LYS A 158 24.01 -7.19 -0.68
CA LYS A 158 22.66 -7.35 -0.12
C LYS A 158 22.22 -8.79 -0.22
N VAL A 159 21.70 -9.33 0.88
CA VAL A 159 21.30 -10.75 0.96
C VAL A 159 19.96 -10.94 1.64
N VAL A 160 19.30 -12.04 1.30
CA VAL A 160 18.18 -12.61 2.06
C VAL A 160 18.67 -13.87 2.77
N PHE A 161 18.34 -14.00 4.04
CA PHE A 161 18.76 -15.14 4.86
C PHE A 161 17.62 -15.66 5.75
N SER A 162 17.76 -16.89 6.23
CA SER A 162 16.88 -17.52 7.21
C SER A 162 17.68 -17.90 8.45
N ILE A 163 17.02 -17.93 9.62
CA ILE A 163 17.66 -18.41 10.85
C ILE A 163 17.77 -19.94 10.80
N LYS A 164 18.99 -20.44 10.88
CA LYS A 164 19.25 -21.89 10.97
C LYS A 164 19.20 -22.39 12.41
N LYS A 165 19.78 -21.63 13.34
CA LYS A 165 19.83 -21.95 14.77
C LYS A 165 19.53 -20.70 15.56
N ARG A 166 18.56 -20.78 16.44
CA ARG A 166 18.20 -19.71 17.38
C ARG A 166 19.24 -19.64 18.50
N GLY A 167 19.66 -18.41 18.81
CA GLY A 167 20.41 -18.07 20.01
C GLY A 167 19.48 -17.50 21.09
N GLU A 168 19.98 -17.36 22.31
CA GLU A 168 19.27 -16.71 23.39
C GLU A 168 19.14 -15.19 23.16
N ARG A 169 20.14 -14.59 22.49
CA ARG A 169 20.13 -13.19 22.04
C ARG A 169 20.17 -13.15 20.52
N HIS A 170 19.73 -12.03 19.94
CA HIS A 170 19.70 -11.84 18.49
C HIS A 170 21.08 -12.03 17.85
N MET A 171 22.16 -11.61 18.51
CA MET A 171 23.56 -11.74 18.02
C MET A 171 24.08 -13.19 18.05
N ASP A 172 23.44 -14.11 18.75
CA ASP A 172 23.87 -15.50 18.87
C ASP A 172 23.22 -16.41 17.80
N HIS A 173 22.44 -15.84 16.89
CA HIS A 173 21.84 -16.63 15.81
C HIS A 173 22.86 -17.09 14.79
N THR A 174 22.61 -18.26 14.21
CA THR A 174 23.35 -18.76 13.04
C THR A 174 22.39 -18.82 11.85
N VAL A 175 22.84 -18.38 10.67
CA VAL A 175 21.98 -18.13 9.52
C VAL A 175 22.37 -18.95 8.29
N ASN A 176 21.42 -19.17 7.39
CA ASN A 176 21.65 -19.65 6.03
C ASN A 176 21.33 -18.52 5.04
N ILE A 177 22.24 -18.24 4.12
CA ILE A 177 21.97 -17.34 2.99
C ILE A 177 21.04 -18.04 2.01
N VAL A 178 19.93 -17.40 1.68
CA VAL A 178 18.93 -17.88 0.71
C VAL A 178 19.28 -17.38 -0.68
N ASP A 179 19.54 -16.06 -0.83
CA ASP A 179 19.90 -15.43 -2.09
C ASP A 179 20.79 -14.19 -1.90
N VAL A 180 21.48 -13.77 -3.00
CA VAL A 180 22.41 -12.64 -3.06
C VAL A 180 22.00 -11.72 -4.20
N PHE A 181 21.85 -10.41 -3.95
CA PHE A 181 21.29 -9.44 -4.90
C PHE A 181 22.31 -8.41 -5.42
N GLY A 182 23.58 -8.50 -5.02
CA GLY A 182 24.63 -7.54 -5.36
C GLY A 182 24.70 -6.37 -4.36
N SER A 183 25.28 -5.25 -4.77
CA SER A 183 25.60 -4.14 -3.86
C SER A 183 24.41 -3.63 -3.06
N CYS A 184 24.61 -3.48 -1.74
CA CYS A 184 23.63 -2.85 -0.84
C CYS A 184 23.45 -1.34 -1.07
N ASP A 185 24.34 -0.73 -1.83
CA ASP A 185 24.29 0.66 -2.25
C ASP A 185 23.44 0.90 -3.51
N ASN A 186 22.81 -0.17 -4.04
CA ASN A 186 21.93 -0.13 -5.19
C ASN A 186 20.47 -0.35 -4.74
N ALA A 187 19.59 0.60 -5.07
CA ALA A 187 18.18 0.56 -4.68
C ALA A 187 17.46 -0.68 -5.22
N LYS A 188 17.78 -1.12 -6.44
CA LYS A 188 17.21 -2.32 -7.07
C LYS A 188 17.53 -3.58 -6.26
N SER A 189 18.76 -3.71 -5.75
CA SER A 189 19.16 -4.83 -4.87
C SER A 189 18.34 -4.82 -3.57
N GLY A 190 18.14 -3.65 -2.99
CA GLY A 190 17.29 -3.44 -1.81
C GLY A 190 15.84 -3.87 -2.07
N ALA A 191 15.25 -3.40 -3.17
CA ALA A 191 13.88 -3.72 -3.57
C ALA A 191 13.66 -5.22 -3.81
N GLN A 192 14.57 -5.87 -4.54
CA GLN A 192 14.51 -7.32 -4.81
C GLN A 192 14.61 -8.14 -3.51
N ALA A 193 15.56 -7.80 -2.62
CA ALA A 193 15.70 -8.44 -1.32
C ALA A 193 14.46 -8.24 -0.45
N TYR A 194 13.88 -7.04 -0.44
CA TYR A 194 12.65 -6.74 0.27
C TYR A 194 11.49 -7.60 -0.22
N MET A 195 11.27 -7.69 -1.53
CA MET A 195 10.20 -8.51 -2.10
C MET A 195 10.36 -9.98 -1.75
N MET A 196 11.57 -10.53 -1.89
CA MET A 196 11.82 -11.94 -1.52
C MET A 196 11.58 -12.17 -0.02
N SER A 197 12.07 -11.29 0.85
CA SER A 197 11.90 -11.45 2.31
C SER A 197 10.43 -11.38 2.74
N ASN A 198 9.60 -10.64 2.04
CA ASN A 198 8.16 -10.54 2.26
C ASN A 198 7.36 -11.58 1.43
N ARG A 199 8.02 -12.52 0.76
CA ARG A 199 7.42 -13.59 -0.06
C ARG A 199 6.50 -13.06 -1.17
N LEU A 200 6.80 -11.88 -1.69
CA LEU A 200 6.11 -11.36 -2.87
C LEU A 200 6.63 -12.10 -4.11
N HIS A 201 5.72 -12.67 -4.89
CA HIS A 201 6.08 -13.39 -6.11
C HIS A 201 6.46 -12.38 -7.20
N VAL A 202 7.74 -12.22 -7.48
CA VAL A 202 8.23 -11.38 -8.60
C VAL A 202 8.03 -12.12 -9.92
N GLU A 203 8.40 -13.39 -9.95
CA GLU A 203 8.25 -14.28 -11.11
C GLU A 203 6.96 -15.09 -11.01
N PHE A 204 6.42 -15.52 -12.14
CA PHE A 204 5.26 -16.39 -12.19
C PHE A 204 5.68 -17.87 -12.15
N PRO A 205 4.93 -18.74 -11.44
CA PRO A 205 5.12 -20.17 -11.49
C PRO A 205 5.00 -20.73 -12.92
N ASP A 206 5.77 -21.77 -13.24
CA ASP A 206 5.76 -22.40 -14.57
C ASP A 206 4.38 -22.88 -15.01
N GLU A 207 3.56 -23.38 -14.07
CA GLU A 207 2.19 -23.84 -14.35
C GLU A 207 1.28 -22.69 -14.79
N VAL A 208 1.48 -21.48 -14.25
CA VAL A 208 0.75 -20.26 -14.62
C VAL A 208 1.15 -19.79 -16.01
N LEU A 209 2.47 -19.78 -16.30
CA LEU A 209 3.01 -19.43 -17.62
C LEU A 209 2.57 -20.43 -18.69
N TYR A 210 2.52 -21.73 -18.33
CA TYR A 210 2.03 -22.76 -19.22
C TYR A 210 0.55 -22.60 -19.53
N GLU A 211 -0.28 -22.26 -18.56
CA GLU A 211 -1.70 -21.98 -18.80
C GLU A 211 -1.87 -20.74 -19.69
N ALA A 212 -1.15 -19.66 -19.40
CA ALA A 212 -1.14 -18.46 -20.23
C ALA A 212 -0.77 -18.75 -21.69
N SER A 213 0.21 -19.64 -21.91
CA SER A 213 0.66 -19.99 -23.27
C SER A 213 -0.35 -20.77 -24.12
N LYS A 214 -1.42 -21.30 -23.50
CA LYS A 214 -2.49 -22.00 -24.23
C LYS A 214 -3.58 -21.08 -24.76
N LEU A 215 -3.63 -19.84 -24.28
CA LEU A 215 -4.59 -18.87 -24.76
C LEU A 215 -4.14 -18.37 -26.14
N ASP A 216 -5.09 -18.14 -27.04
CA ASP A 216 -4.82 -17.32 -28.23
C ASP A 216 -4.71 -15.89 -27.77
N LEU A 217 -3.49 -15.34 -27.87
CA LEU A 217 -3.14 -14.05 -27.32
C LEU A 217 -3.13 -12.93 -28.37
N ASP A 218 -3.34 -13.26 -29.63
CA ASP A 218 -3.31 -12.27 -30.74
C ASP A 218 -4.69 -11.66 -30.97
N GLU A 219 -5.73 -12.48 -31.12
CA GLU A 219 -7.09 -12.03 -31.39
C GLU A 219 -8.11 -12.75 -30.49
N PRO A 220 -9.26 -12.09 -30.15
CA PRO A 220 -10.35 -12.75 -29.47
C PRO A 220 -10.99 -13.84 -30.33
N ASP A 221 -11.51 -14.89 -29.67
CA ASP A 221 -12.26 -15.96 -30.31
C ASP A 221 -13.46 -15.39 -31.12
N GLY A 222 -13.56 -15.78 -32.39
CA GLY A 222 -14.59 -15.29 -33.29
C GLY A 222 -16.02 -15.62 -32.85
N ASP A 223 -16.26 -16.77 -32.24
CA ASP A 223 -17.58 -17.15 -31.70
C ASP A 223 -17.96 -16.29 -30.50
N GLU A 224 -16.99 -15.93 -29.67
CA GLU A 224 -17.21 -15.01 -28.56
C GLU A 224 -17.49 -13.57 -29.03
N VAL A 225 -16.78 -13.11 -30.05
CA VAL A 225 -17.02 -11.80 -30.68
C VAL A 225 -18.45 -11.67 -31.19
N LEU A 226 -19.00 -12.74 -31.79
CA LEU A 226 -20.38 -12.75 -32.33
C LEU A 226 -21.46 -12.69 -31.25
N ARG A 227 -21.14 -13.05 -30.00
CA ARG A 227 -22.08 -13.03 -28.86
C ARG A 227 -22.17 -11.68 -28.17
N ARG A 228 -21.23 -10.76 -28.46
CA ARG A 228 -21.08 -9.49 -27.78
C ARG A 228 -21.68 -8.33 -28.55
N LEU A 229 -21.98 -7.25 -27.86
CA LEU A 229 -22.34 -6.00 -28.49
C LEU A 229 -21.13 -5.45 -29.24
N ASP A 230 -21.27 -5.29 -30.55
CA ASP A 230 -20.19 -4.76 -31.41
C ASP A 230 -20.14 -3.23 -31.35
N LEU A 231 -19.09 -2.71 -30.73
CA LEU A 231 -18.79 -1.27 -30.61
C LEU A 231 -17.53 -0.89 -31.41
N ARG A 232 -17.03 -1.74 -32.31
CA ARG A 232 -15.83 -1.46 -33.10
C ARG A 232 -15.99 -0.27 -34.04
N GLY A 233 -17.21 0.14 -34.36
CA GLY A 233 -17.54 1.32 -35.14
C GLY A 233 -17.40 2.65 -34.38
N GLU A 234 -17.52 2.61 -33.06
CA GLU A 234 -17.57 3.80 -32.21
C GLU A 234 -16.21 4.48 -32.05
N PRO A 235 -16.17 5.80 -31.77
CA PRO A 235 -14.95 6.58 -31.54
C PRO A 235 -14.41 6.35 -30.11
N ILE A 236 -14.04 5.11 -29.82
CA ILE A 236 -13.48 4.67 -28.52
C ILE A 236 -11.98 4.88 -28.56
N PHE A 237 -11.39 5.36 -27.46
CA PHE A 237 -9.95 5.51 -27.31
C PHE A 237 -9.52 5.48 -25.86
N THR A 238 -8.23 5.23 -25.62
CA THR A 238 -7.63 5.17 -24.29
C THR A 238 -6.85 6.45 -24.01
N ILE A 239 -6.66 6.82 -22.73
CA ILE A 239 -5.78 7.93 -22.32
C ILE A 239 -5.01 7.49 -21.07
N ASP A 240 -3.69 7.33 -21.21
CA ASP A 240 -2.81 6.79 -20.18
C ASP A 240 -1.47 7.52 -20.11
N GLY A 241 -0.57 7.05 -19.26
CA GLY A 241 0.83 7.42 -19.28
C GLY A 241 1.52 6.96 -20.58
N ALA A 242 2.54 7.67 -21.02
CA ALA A 242 3.26 7.33 -22.25
C ALA A 242 3.79 5.88 -22.25
N ASP A 243 4.32 5.45 -21.11
CA ASP A 243 4.99 4.16 -20.92
C ASP A 243 4.04 3.02 -20.50
N THR A 244 2.74 3.32 -20.25
CA THR A 244 1.73 2.33 -19.85
C THR A 244 1.55 1.27 -20.94
N LYS A 245 1.57 -0.01 -20.53
CA LYS A 245 1.39 -1.17 -21.43
C LYS A 245 0.15 -1.98 -21.08
N ASP A 246 -0.27 -1.95 -19.82
CA ASP A 246 -1.42 -2.64 -19.23
C ASP A 246 -2.62 -1.71 -19.18
N ILE A 247 -3.21 -1.45 -20.34
CA ILE A 247 -4.29 -0.48 -20.52
C ILE A 247 -5.62 -1.13 -20.14
N ASP A 248 -6.16 -0.75 -18.96
CA ASP A 248 -7.40 -1.28 -18.40
C ASP A 248 -8.65 -0.65 -19.01
N ASP A 249 -8.63 0.65 -19.35
CA ASP A 249 -9.82 1.41 -19.69
C ASP A 249 -9.72 2.19 -21.00
N ALA A 250 -10.87 2.30 -21.64
CA ALA A 250 -11.10 3.14 -22.81
C ALA A 250 -12.43 3.87 -22.63
N VAL A 251 -12.58 5.01 -23.29
CA VAL A 251 -13.74 5.87 -23.16
C VAL A 251 -14.33 6.25 -24.50
N SER A 252 -15.65 6.51 -24.52
CA SER A 252 -16.36 7.11 -25.63
C SER A 252 -17.38 8.13 -25.11
N ILE A 253 -17.59 9.21 -25.84
CA ILE A 253 -18.58 10.22 -25.49
C ILE A 253 -19.30 10.74 -26.73
N ALA A 254 -20.61 10.97 -26.59
CA ALA A 254 -21.41 11.70 -27.56
C ALA A 254 -22.39 12.62 -26.82
N LYS A 255 -22.70 13.78 -27.39
CA LYS A 255 -23.72 14.70 -26.89
C LYS A 255 -24.95 14.64 -27.79
N THR A 256 -26.11 14.39 -27.20
CA THR A 256 -27.41 14.40 -27.87
C THR A 256 -28.22 15.63 -27.44
N ASP A 257 -29.42 15.80 -27.98
CA ASP A 257 -30.32 16.88 -27.56
C ASP A 257 -30.85 16.72 -26.11
N ARG A 258 -30.63 15.56 -25.49
CA ARG A 258 -31.21 15.23 -24.17
C ARG A 258 -30.14 14.97 -23.09
N CYS A 259 -28.99 14.45 -23.46
CA CYS A 259 -27.99 14.01 -22.49
C CYS A 259 -26.63 13.76 -23.16
N TYR A 260 -25.61 13.57 -22.33
CA TYR A 260 -24.37 12.91 -22.76
C TYR A 260 -24.56 11.39 -22.76
N LYS A 261 -24.05 10.73 -23.78
CA LYS A 261 -23.86 9.29 -23.86
C LYS A 261 -22.39 9.01 -23.51
N LEU A 262 -22.13 8.52 -22.31
CA LEU A 262 -20.79 8.18 -21.86
C LEU A 262 -20.62 6.67 -21.86
N GLY A 263 -19.59 6.16 -22.54
CA GLY A 263 -19.15 4.78 -22.47
C GLY A 263 -17.82 4.67 -21.74
N VAL A 264 -17.77 3.81 -20.72
CA VAL A 264 -16.53 3.38 -20.04
C VAL A 264 -16.36 1.90 -20.35
N HIS A 265 -15.29 1.57 -21.06
CA HIS A 265 -15.03 0.24 -21.62
C HIS A 265 -13.80 -0.33 -20.94
N ILE A 266 -13.98 -1.37 -20.13
CA ILE A 266 -12.92 -1.98 -19.32
C ILE A 266 -12.51 -3.32 -19.93
N ALA A 267 -11.21 -3.59 -19.94
CA ALA A 267 -10.64 -4.86 -20.37
C ALA A 267 -11.37 -6.06 -19.73
N ASP A 268 -11.90 -6.98 -20.52
CA ASP A 268 -12.62 -8.13 -19.98
C ASP A 268 -11.69 -9.27 -19.57
N VAL A 269 -10.89 -9.02 -18.54
CA VAL A 269 -9.95 -9.99 -17.96
C VAL A 269 -10.67 -11.25 -17.48
N SER A 270 -11.92 -11.11 -17.02
CA SER A 270 -12.71 -12.23 -16.50
C SER A 270 -13.03 -13.31 -17.54
N HIS A 271 -12.95 -12.98 -18.82
CA HIS A 271 -13.08 -13.94 -19.93
C HIS A 271 -11.87 -14.88 -20.00
N TYR A 272 -10.66 -14.34 -19.84
CA TYR A 272 -9.41 -15.09 -19.98
C TYR A 272 -8.98 -15.74 -18.66
N VAL A 273 -9.17 -15.07 -17.54
CA VAL A 273 -8.82 -15.56 -16.19
C VAL A 273 -10.04 -16.14 -15.52
N THR A 274 -10.33 -17.40 -15.83
CA THR A 274 -11.49 -18.10 -15.31
C THR A 274 -11.31 -18.55 -13.87
N LYS A 275 -12.38 -18.49 -13.07
CA LYS A 275 -12.33 -18.85 -11.64
C LYS A 275 -11.82 -20.27 -11.42
N GLY A 276 -10.81 -20.44 -10.56
CA GLY A 276 -10.21 -21.72 -10.20
C GLY A 276 -9.15 -22.23 -11.18
N SER A 277 -8.77 -21.44 -12.19
CA SER A 277 -7.61 -21.68 -13.04
C SER A 277 -6.31 -21.36 -12.30
N LYS A 278 -5.15 -21.79 -12.83
CA LYS A 278 -3.85 -21.45 -12.26
C LYS A 278 -3.56 -19.95 -12.37
N LEU A 279 -4.02 -19.32 -13.43
CA LEU A 279 -4.01 -17.86 -13.58
C LEU A 279 -4.81 -17.17 -12.47
N ASP A 280 -5.99 -17.71 -12.14
CA ASP A 280 -6.83 -17.15 -11.07
C ASP A 280 -6.23 -17.36 -9.67
N GLU A 281 -5.70 -18.54 -9.39
CA GLU A 281 -5.05 -18.85 -8.11
C GLU A 281 -3.88 -17.90 -7.84
N GLU A 282 -3.04 -17.65 -8.86
CA GLU A 282 -1.91 -16.72 -8.75
C GLU A 282 -2.37 -15.25 -8.68
N ALA A 283 -3.37 -14.86 -9.48
CA ALA A 283 -3.96 -13.51 -9.41
C ALA A 283 -4.58 -13.23 -8.03
N PHE A 284 -5.26 -14.22 -7.44
CA PHE A 284 -5.79 -14.13 -6.06
C PHE A 284 -4.66 -14.00 -5.03
N TYR A 285 -3.60 -14.79 -5.16
CA TYR A 285 -2.44 -14.72 -4.27
C TYR A 285 -1.79 -13.34 -4.32
N ARG A 286 -1.51 -12.80 -5.52
CA ARG A 286 -0.92 -11.46 -5.70
C ARG A 286 -1.87 -10.35 -5.29
N GLY A 287 -3.17 -10.49 -5.58
CA GLY A 287 -4.27 -9.58 -5.26
C GLY A 287 -4.22 -8.22 -5.95
N THR A 288 -3.02 -7.69 -6.19
CA THR A 288 -2.79 -6.43 -6.92
C THR A 288 -1.41 -6.42 -7.56
N SER A 289 -1.24 -5.63 -8.63
CA SER A 289 0.09 -5.28 -9.14
C SER A 289 0.80 -4.32 -8.18
N ILE A 290 2.13 -4.34 -8.18
CA ILE A 290 3.00 -3.47 -7.36
C ILE A 290 3.80 -2.59 -8.30
N TYR A 291 3.78 -1.26 -8.07
CA TYR A 291 4.46 -0.26 -8.90
C TYR A 291 5.53 0.46 -8.08
N TYR A 292 6.78 0.44 -8.52
CA TYR A 292 7.87 1.16 -7.85
C TYR A 292 8.90 1.63 -8.87
N ALA A 293 9.35 2.86 -8.73
CA ALA A 293 10.22 3.53 -9.69
C ALA A 293 9.67 3.37 -11.14
N ASP A 294 10.42 2.73 -12.03
CA ASP A 294 10.04 2.38 -13.39
C ASP A 294 9.65 0.91 -13.57
N GLN A 295 9.49 0.18 -12.46
CA GLN A 295 9.24 -1.27 -12.44
C GLN A 295 7.80 -1.61 -12.06
N VAL A 296 7.34 -2.73 -12.60
CA VAL A 296 6.03 -3.30 -12.26
C VAL A 296 6.18 -4.78 -11.95
N VAL A 297 5.67 -5.21 -10.80
CA VAL A 297 5.40 -6.63 -10.50
C VAL A 297 3.92 -6.86 -10.80
N PRO A 298 3.56 -7.40 -11.96
CA PRO A 298 2.19 -7.44 -12.42
C PRO A 298 1.39 -8.54 -11.72
N MET A 299 0.07 -8.32 -11.54
CA MET A 299 -0.86 -9.34 -11.03
C MET A 299 -1.04 -10.50 -12.02
N LEU A 300 -0.96 -10.23 -13.30
CA LEU A 300 -1.12 -11.21 -14.38
C LEU A 300 0.14 -11.29 -15.26
N PRO A 301 0.42 -12.45 -15.88
CA PRO A 301 1.50 -12.57 -16.84
C PRO A 301 1.43 -11.50 -17.93
N LYS A 302 2.59 -10.99 -18.38
CA LYS A 302 2.67 -9.90 -19.36
C LYS A 302 1.98 -10.21 -20.69
N GLN A 303 1.88 -11.49 -21.07
CA GLN A 303 1.14 -11.93 -22.24
C GLN A 303 -0.35 -11.55 -22.15
N LEU A 304 -0.92 -11.57 -20.94
CA LEU A 304 -2.28 -11.12 -20.69
C LEU A 304 -2.31 -9.62 -20.43
N SER A 305 -1.56 -9.14 -19.43
CA SER A 305 -1.66 -7.75 -18.96
C SER A 305 -1.27 -6.72 -20.01
N ASN A 306 -0.26 -6.98 -20.83
CA ASN A 306 0.21 -6.07 -21.89
C ASN A 306 -0.28 -6.50 -23.29
N GLY A 307 -0.79 -7.73 -23.43
CA GLY A 307 -1.22 -8.37 -24.65
C GLY A 307 -2.74 -8.36 -24.86
N ILE A 308 -3.37 -9.55 -24.77
CA ILE A 308 -4.77 -9.73 -25.15
C ILE A 308 -5.77 -8.98 -24.27
N CYS A 309 -5.47 -8.78 -22.98
CA CYS A 309 -6.33 -7.99 -22.10
C CYS A 309 -6.15 -6.49 -22.31
N SER A 310 -4.94 -6.01 -22.59
CA SER A 310 -4.67 -4.58 -22.80
C SER A 310 -5.45 -4.02 -23.97
N LEU A 311 -6.13 -2.87 -23.77
CA LEU A 311 -6.94 -2.21 -24.80
C LEU A 311 -6.07 -1.47 -25.81
N ASN A 312 -5.12 -2.20 -26.40
CA ASN A 312 -4.18 -1.69 -27.40
C ASN A 312 -4.90 -1.10 -28.62
N PRO A 313 -4.36 -0.05 -29.26
CA PRO A 313 -5.02 0.63 -30.38
C PRO A 313 -5.04 -0.23 -31.65
N GLN A 314 -6.09 -0.04 -32.47
CA GLN A 314 -6.28 -0.61 -33.82
C GLN A 314 -6.44 -2.13 -33.85
N VAL A 315 -6.63 -2.79 -32.74
CA VAL A 315 -6.91 -4.23 -32.63
C VAL A 315 -8.24 -4.48 -31.92
N ASP A 316 -8.88 -5.61 -32.21
CA ASP A 316 -10.11 -6.00 -31.53
C ASP A 316 -9.80 -6.47 -30.13
N ARG A 317 -10.58 -6.00 -29.15
CA ARG A 317 -10.46 -6.41 -27.75
C ARG A 317 -11.82 -6.66 -27.12
N LEU A 318 -11.88 -7.68 -26.29
CA LEU A 318 -13.05 -7.93 -25.46
C LEU A 318 -13.08 -6.95 -24.31
N ALA A 319 -14.22 -6.30 -24.13
CA ALA A 319 -14.41 -5.35 -23.05
C ALA A 319 -15.69 -5.63 -22.27
N PHE A 320 -15.71 -5.14 -21.04
CA PHE A 320 -16.91 -5.03 -20.24
C PHE A 320 -17.25 -3.55 -20.11
N SER A 321 -18.33 -3.15 -20.75
CA SER A 321 -18.67 -1.75 -20.90
C SER A 321 -19.77 -1.31 -19.96
N CYS A 322 -19.58 -0.18 -19.28
CA CYS A 322 -20.61 0.59 -18.60
C CYS A 322 -21.08 1.69 -19.54
N LEU A 323 -22.30 1.59 -20.07
CA LEU A 323 -22.90 2.57 -20.97
C LEU A 323 -23.89 3.42 -20.17
N MET A 324 -23.68 4.72 -20.14
CA MET A 324 -24.36 5.67 -19.26
C MET A 324 -25.01 6.80 -20.03
N ASP A 325 -26.21 7.20 -19.61
CA ASP A 325 -26.90 8.43 -20.01
C ASP A 325 -26.76 9.45 -18.87
N VAL A 326 -26.07 10.57 -19.12
CA VAL A 326 -25.78 11.59 -18.12
C VAL A 326 -26.42 12.90 -18.53
N SER A 327 -27.24 13.51 -17.64
CA SER A 327 -27.87 14.79 -17.93
C SER A 327 -26.85 15.92 -18.11
N PHE A 328 -27.29 17.06 -18.62
CA PHE A 328 -26.43 18.26 -18.75
C PHE A 328 -26.03 18.85 -17.41
N GLU A 329 -26.69 18.46 -16.30
CA GLU A 329 -26.31 18.81 -14.92
C GLU A 329 -25.42 17.75 -14.27
N GLY A 330 -24.98 16.74 -15.01
CA GLY A 330 -24.11 15.67 -14.50
C GLY A 330 -24.81 14.60 -13.67
N LYS A 331 -26.15 14.47 -13.78
CA LYS A 331 -26.89 13.40 -13.09
C LYS A 331 -26.96 12.15 -13.96
N LEU A 332 -26.66 10.99 -13.37
CA LEU A 332 -26.84 9.69 -14.02
C LEU A 332 -28.34 9.42 -14.20
N LEU A 333 -28.78 9.35 -15.45
CA LEU A 333 -30.19 9.11 -15.82
C LEU A 333 -30.47 7.62 -16.00
N ASN A 334 -29.54 6.92 -16.64
CA ASN A 334 -29.63 5.51 -16.91
C ASN A 334 -28.22 4.92 -17.11
N TYR A 335 -28.08 3.62 -16.83
CA TYR A 335 -26.84 2.89 -17.10
C TYR A 335 -27.14 1.41 -17.35
N ARG A 336 -26.24 0.76 -18.09
CA ARG A 336 -26.25 -0.68 -18.29
C ARG A 336 -24.83 -1.22 -18.45
N PHE A 337 -24.64 -2.45 -18.04
CA PHE A 337 -23.42 -3.20 -18.22
C PHE A 337 -23.58 -4.22 -19.34
N GLU A 338 -22.64 -4.25 -20.27
CA GLU A 338 -22.68 -5.09 -21.46
C GLU A 338 -21.31 -5.73 -21.74
N LYS A 339 -21.32 -6.98 -22.16
CA LYS A 339 -20.14 -7.59 -22.76
C LYS A 339 -20.01 -7.10 -24.20
N THR A 340 -18.89 -6.49 -24.52
CA THR A 340 -18.68 -5.80 -25.81
C THR A 340 -17.42 -6.27 -26.51
N VAL A 341 -17.33 -5.99 -27.80
CA VAL A 341 -16.09 -6.00 -28.56
C VAL A 341 -15.83 -4.58 -29.04
N ILE A 342 -14.61 -4.08 -28.78
CA ILE A 342 -14.21 -2.72 -29.11
C ILE A 342 -12.93 -2.70 -29.97
N ARG A 343 -12.68 -1.56 -30.61
CA ARG A 343 -11.41 -1.26 -31.27
C ARG A 343 -11.00 0.17 -30.95
N SER A 344 -10.02 0.32 -30.04
CA SER A 344 -9.49 1.64 -29.69
C SER A 344 -8.90 2.34 -30.91
N ARG A 345 -9.25 3.62 -31.13
CA ARG A 345 -8.80 4.40 -32.27
C ARG A 345 -7.39 4.89 -32.12
N VAL A 346 -6.99 5.22 -30.89
CA VAL A 346 -5.67 5.76 -30.57
C VAL A 346 -5.30 5.39 -29.13
N LYS A 347 -4.04 5.08 -28.88
CA LYS A 347 -3.45 5.14 -27.54
C LYS A 347 -3.17 6.60 -27.24
N GLY A 348 -4.07 7.23 -26.48
CA GLY A 348 -3.91 8.58 -25.98
C GLY A 348 -2.86 8.63 -24.87
N VAL A 349 -2.20 9.79 -24.77
CA VAL A 349 -1.23 10.08 -23.73
C VAL A 349 -1.67 11.34 -22.99
N TYR A 350 -1.72 11.30 -21.66
CA TYR A 350 -2.17 12.43 -20.84
C TYR A 350 -1.52 13.75 -21.26
N SER A 351 -0.21 13.79 -21.41
CA SER A 351 0.51 15.00 -21.81
C SER A 351 0.15 15.52 -23.20
N GLU A 352 -0.21 14.63 -24.15
CA GLU A 352 -0.66 15.03 -25.49
C GLU A 352 -2.09 15.57 -25.44
N VAL A 353 -2.98 14.90 -24.66
CA VAL A 353 -4.37 15.34 -24.48
C VAL A 353 -4.42 16.69 -23.78
N ASN A 354 -3.57 16.92 -22.76
CA ASN A 354 -3.44 18.23 -22.12
C ASN A 354 -3.03 19.32 -23.14
N LYS A 355 -2.08 19.05 -24.04
CA LYS A 355 -1.71 19.99 -25.13
C LYS A 355 -2.87 20.27 -26.08
N ILE A 356 -3.73 19.27 -26.38
CA ILE A 356 -4.93 19.48 -27.19
C ILE A 356 -5.91 20.40 -26.45
N ILE A 357 -6.13 20.17 -25.16
CA ILE A 357 -7.02 20.97 -24.32
C ILE A 357 -6.54 22.42 -24.23
N ASP A 358 -5.24 22.64 -24.09
CA ASP A 358 -4.60 23.95 -23.96
C ASP A 358 -4.41 24.66 -25.32
N GLY A 359 -4.71 24.00 -26.45
CA GLY A 359 -4.53 24.53 -27.77
C GLY A 359 -3.06 24.62 -28.24
N THR A 360 -2.12 23.95 -27.55
CA THR A 360 -0.68 23.95 -27.82
C THR A 360 -0.20 22.72 -28.58
N ALA A 361 -1.13 21.82 -28.98
CA ALA A 361 -0.82 20.61 -29.72
C ALA A 361 -0.25 20.97 -31.14
N ASP A 362 0.82 20.31 -31.53
CA ASP A 362 1.40 20.39 -32.86
C ASP A 362 0.59 19.57 -33.89
N ASP A 363 0.99 19.64 -35.16
CA ASP A 363 0.27 18.97 -36.24
C ASP A 363 0.40 17.43 -36.16
N GLU A 364 1.45 16.90 -35.57
CA GLU A 364 1.66 15.47 -35.38
C GLU A 364 0.64 14.92 -34.35
N ILE A 365 0.52 15.59 -33.21
CA ILE A 365 -0.50 15.25 -32.20
C ILE A 365 -1.90 15.36 -32.80
N LYS A 366 -2.23 16.46 -33.49
CA LYS A 366 -3.54 16.63 -34.11
C LYS A 366 -3.85 15.53 -35.13
N ALA A 367 -2.88 15.11 -35.93
CA ALA A 367 -3.01 14.02 -36.88
C ALA A 367 -3.23 12.67 -36.20
N LYS A 368 -2.49 12.40 -35.12
CA LYS A 368 -2.65 11.18 -34.29
C LYS A 368 -4.08 11.05 -33.75
N TYR A 369 -4.65 12.15 -33.27
CA TYR A 369 -5.99 12.17 -32.63
C TYR A 369 -7.11 12.53 -33.63
N ALA A 370 -6.88 12.66 -34.91
CA ALA A 370 -7.85 13.17 -35.88
C ALA A 370 -9.23 12.48 -35.86
N ARG A 371 -9.30 11.20 -35.46
CA ARG A 371 -10.56 10.43 -35.35
C ARG A 371 -11.36 10.66 -34.09
N VAL A 372 -10.77 11.29 -33.07
CA VAL A 372 -11.36 11.44 -31.74
C VAL A 372 -11.18 12.84 -31.14
N ILE A 373 -10.45 13.71 -31.81
CA ILE A 373 -10.09 15.05 -31.30
C ILE A 373 -11.32 15.91 -30.97
N ASP A 374 -12.41 15.74 -31.70
CA ASP A 374 -13.70 16.42 -31.49
C ASP A 374 -14.43 15.94 -30.22
N ARG A 375 -13.98 14.80 -29.64
CA ARG A 375 -14.55 14.25 -28.40
C ARG A 375 -13.91 14.86 -27.16
N ILE A 376 -12.65 15.29 -27.23
CA ILE A 376 -11.89 15.80 -26.09
C ILE A 376 -12.57 17.03 -25.42
N PRO A 377 -13.07 18.03 -26.17
CA PRO A 377 -13.82 19.13 -25.56
C PRO A 377 -15.09 18.69 -24.84
N LEU A 378 -15.81 17.69 -25.36
CA LEU A 378 -17.01 17.15 -24.71
C LEU A 378 -16.67 16.39 -23.42
N MET A 379 -15.53 15.67 -23.41
CA MET A 379 -15.05 15.01 -22.19
C MET A 379 -14.71 16.02 -21.11
N LYS A 380 -14.01 17.10 -21.47
CA LYS A 380 -13.68 18.19 -20.55
C LYS A 380 -14.95 18.82 -19.98
N GLU A 381 -15.90 19.19 -20.86
CA GLU A 381 -17.18 19.80 -20.46
C GLU A 381 -17.93 18.93 -19.43
N LEU A 382 -18.06 17.64 -19.68
CA LEU A 382 -18.72 16.72 -18.76
C LEU A 382 -17.95 16.54 -17.45
N ALA A 383 -16.62 16.37 -17.53
CA ALA A 383 -15.79 16.18 -16.34
C ALA A 383 -15.83 17.38 -15.39
N GLU A 384 -15.78 18.61 -15.91
CA GLU A 384 -15.93 19.85 -15.11
C GLU A 384 -17.28 19.91 -14.38
N ILE A 385 -18.36 19.42 -14.98
CA ILE A 385 -19.67 19.33 -14.35
C ILE A 385 -19.67 18.29 -13.22
N LEU A 386 -19.06 17.13 -13.47
CA LEU A 386 -18.98 16.04 -12.49
C LEU A 386 -18.12 16.41 -11.29
N GLU A 387 -16.96 17.00 -11.53
CA GLU A 387 -16.04 17.52 -10.50
C GLU A 387 -16.74 18.57 -9.62
N LYS A 388 -17.41 19.55 -10.25
CA LYS A 388 -18.20 20.55 -9.53
C LYS A 388 -19.24 19.89 -8.63
N ASN A 389 -19.99 18.92 -9.14
CA ASN A 389 -20.99 18.20 -8.36
C ASN A 389 -20.36 17.42 -7.19
N ARG A 390 -19.16 16.87 -7.38
CA ARG A 390 -18.38 16.17 -6.34
C ARG A 390 -17.96 17.12 -5.22
N ILE A 391 -17.45 18.30 -5.58
CA ILE A 391 -17.07 19.36 -4.64
C ILE A 391 -18.29 19.88 -3.88
N GLU A 392 -19.42 20.10 -4.57
CA GLU A 392 -20.68 20.57 -3.95
C GLU A 392 -21.26 19.54 -2.98
N ARG A 393 -21.05 18.23 -3.19
CA ARG A 393 -21.39 17.19 -2.20
C ARG A 393 -20.49 17.22 -0.96
N GLY A 394 -19.41 17.98 -0.97
CA GLY A 394 -18.47 18.10 0.14
C GLY A 394 -17.35 17.04 0.14
N ALA A 395 -17.02 16.47 -1.00
CA ALA A 395 -15.85 15.59 -1.10
C ALA A 395 -14.56 16.39 -0.89
N PRO A 396 -13.67 16.00 0.04
CA PRO A 396 -12.40 16.70 0.26
C PRO A 396 -11.45 16.46 -0.93
N GLU A 397 -10.89 17.53 -1.45
CA GLU A 397 -9.80 17.48 -2.43
C GLU A 397 -8.48 17.45 -1.66
N ILE A 398 -7.91 16.25 -1.52
CA ILE A 398 -6.64 16.05 -0.83
C ILE A 398 -5.54 15.98 -1.89
N ASP A 399 -4.71 17.00 -1.93
CA ASP A 399 -3.52 17.01 -2.79
C ASP A 399 -2.38 16.24 -2.10
N SER A 400 -2.09 15.05 -2.58
CA SER A 400 -0.92 14.28 -2.15
C SER A 400 0.12 14.35 -3.26
N ALA A 401 1.23 15.02 -2.99
CA ALA A 401 2.36 15.03 -3.92
C ALA A 401 2.94 13.61 -4.03
N GLU A 402 2.55 12.89 -5.10
CA GLU A 402 3.18 11.62 -5.45
C GLU A 402 4.58 11.87 -6.00
N THR A 403 5.49 10.96 -5.70
CA THR A 403 6.87 11.02 -6.17
C THR A 403 6.99 10.35 -7.54
N LYS A 404 7.68 10.99 -8.49
CA LYS A 404 8.12 10.36 -9.72
C LYS A 404 9.62 10.13 -9.66
N ILE A 405 10.03 8.87 -9.59
CA ILE A 405 11.41 8.42 -9.65
C ILE A 405 11.78 8.20 -11.12
N ILE A 406 12.95 8.69 -11.54
CA ILE A 406 13.48 8.52 -12.87
C ILE A 406 14.78 7.76 -12.77
N THR A 407 14.88 6.65 -13.50
CA THR A 407 16.05 5.77 -13.51
C THR A 407 16.78 5.83 -14.87
N ASP A 408 18.04 5.44 -14.86
CA ASP A 408 18.82 5.21 -16.08
C ASP A 408 18.55 3.78 -16.65
N GLU A 409 19.25 3.42 -17.74
CA GLU A 409 19.14 2.11 -18.40
C GLU A 409 19.52 0.94 -17.48
N ASN A 410 20.30 1.19 -16.42
CA ASN A 410 20.72 0.19 -15.44
C ASN A 410 19.75 0.10 -14.24
N GLY A 411 18.76 0.98 -14.19
CA GLY A 411 17.81 1.08 -13.10
C GLY A 411 18.34 1.85 -11.89
N VAL A 412 19.38 2.71 -12.07
CA VAL A 412 19.91 3.60 -11.02
C VAL A 412 19.13 4.90 -11.02
N CYS A 413 18.76 5.39 -9.86
CA CYS A 413 18.00 6.63 -9.72
C CYS A 413 18.83 7.85 -10.12
N ILE A 414 18.38 8.60 -11.13
CA ILE A 414 19.05 9.81 -11.65
C ILE A 414 18.31 11.10 -11.33
N ASP A 415 17.00 11.03 -11.04
CA ASP A 415 16.18 12.20 -10.71
C ASP A 415 14.96 11.81 -9.89
N VAL A 416 14.52 12.70 -9.01
CA VAL A 416 13.32 12.58 -8.18
C VAL A 416 12.54 13.89 -8.23
N LYS A 417 11.27 13.83 -8.62
CA LYS A 417 10.42 15.03 -8.72
C LYS A 417 8.96 14.75 -8.41
N PRO A 418 8.17 15.76 -8.05
CA PRO A 418 6.74 15.61 -7.87
C PRO A 418 6.09 15.17 -9.18
N ARG A 419 5.13 14.24 -9.09
CA ARG A 419 4.24 13.91 -10.19
C ARG A 419 3.19 15.01 -10.32
N THR A 420 3.10 15.60 -11.49
CA THR A 420 2.07 16.60 -11.79
C THR A 420 0.90 15.92 -12.50
N THR A 421 -0.31 16.15 -12.01
CA THR A 421 -1.56 15.74 -12.68
C THR A 421 -2.12 16.92 -13.46
N GLY A 422 -2.67 16.65 -14.65
CA GLY A 422 -3.27 17.66 -15.51
C GLY A 422 -4.78 17.46 -15.64
N VAL A 423 -5.39 18.25 -16.52
CA VAL A 423 -6.84 18.19 -16.78
C VAL A 423 -7.27 16.84 -17.36
N ALA A 424 -6.43 16.23 -18.20
CA ALA A 424 -6.75 14.95 -18.83
C ALA A 424 -6.85 13.80 -17.81
N GLU A 425 -5.99 13.80 -16.79
CA GLU A 425 -6.05 12.84 -15.68
C GLU A 425 -7.36 12.97 -14.89
N GLY A 426 -7.77 14.22 -14.57
CA GLY A 426 -9.04 14.50 -13.89
C GLY A 426 -10.26 14.06 -14.72
N ILE A 427 -10.23 14.21 -16.03
CA ILE A 427 -11.31 13.74 -16.92
C ILE A 427 -11.51 12.22 -16.78
N ILE A 428 -10.43 11.45 -16.87
CA ILE A 428 -10.51 9.98 -16.72
C ILE A 428 -10.93 9.60 -15.32
N GLU A 429 -10.42 10.25 -14.29
CA GLU A 429 -10.83 10.02 -12.90
C GLU A 429 -12.34 10.15 -12.72
N GLU A 430 -12.96 11.26 -13.15
CA GLU A 430 -14.41 11.48 -13.00
C GLU A 430 -15.23 10.41 -13.74
N PHE A 431 -14.80 9.97 -14.93
CA PHE A 431 -15.49 8.93 -15.68
C PHE A 431 -15.36 7.57 -15.02
N MET A 432 -14.18 7.23 -14.45
CA MET A 432 -13.97 6.01 -13.69
C MET A 432 -14.77 6.02 -12.39
N LEU A 433 -14.84 7.15 -11.68
CA LEU A 433 -15.68 7.31 -10.49
C LEU A 433 -17.15 7.02 -10.80
N MET A 434 -17.66 7.54 -11.93
CA MET A 434 -19.05 7.30 -12.35
C MET A 434 -19.32 5.82 -12.68
N ALA A 435 -18.44 5.16 -13.42
CA ALA A 435 -18.58 3.74 -13.74
C ALA A 435 -18.48 2.85 -12.50
N ASN A 436 -17.54 3.14 -11.60
CA ASN A 436 -17.36 2.45 -10.32
C ASN A 436 -18.60 2.56 -9.42
N ASN A 437 -19.15 3.78 -9.31
CA ASN A 437 -20.39 4.01 -8.55
C ASN A 437 -21.58 3.29 -9.18
N SER A 438 -21.70 3.27 -10.54
CA SER A 438 -22.75 2.55 -11.25
C SER A 438 -22.72 1.06 -10.96
N ALA A 439 -21.53 0.45 -10.85
CA ALA A 439 -21.38 -0.97 -10.51
C ALA A 439 -21.84 -1.27 -9.07
N ALA A 440 -21.46 -0.43 -8.12
CA ALA A 440 -21.91 -0.55 -6.73
C ALA A 440 -23.43 -0.35 -6.59
N ALA A 441 -23.98 0.69 -7.25
CA ALA A 441 -25.40 0.98 -7.24
C ALA A 441 -26.23 -0.17 -7.84
N LEU A 442 -25.74 -0.81 -8.91
CA LEU A 442 -26.39 -2.00 -9.48
C LEU A 442 -26.45 -3.14 -8.44
N ALA A 443 -25.31 -3.42 -7.81
CA ALA A 443 -25.24 -4.51 -6.82
C ALA A 443 -26.15 -4.26 -5.62
N MET A 444 -26.23 -3.02 -5.15
CA MET A 444 -27.16 -2.61 -4.07
C MET A 444 -28.61 -2.76 -4.48
N LYS A 445 -28.96 -2.25 -5.66
CA LYS A 445 -30.34 -2.32 -6.20
C LYS A 445 -30.81 -3.77 -6.37
N GLU A 446 -29.97 -4.60 -6.94
CA GLU A 446 -30.27 -6.00 -7.24
C GLU A 446 -29.99 -6.94 -6.05
N LYS A 447 -29.43 -6.42 -4.95
CA LYS A 447 -29.10 -7.16 -3.72
C LYS A 447 -28.25 -8.42 -3.99
N ILE A 448 -27.23 -8.27 -4.82
CA ILE A 448 -26.26 -9.33 -5.14
C ILE A 448 -25.01 -9.22 -4.29
N PRO A 449 -24.36 -10.35 -3.91
CA PRO A 449 -23.07 -10.32 -3.24
C PRO A 449 -22.04 -9.56 -4.08
N PHE A 450 -21.25 -8.70 -3.42
CA PHE A 450 -20.33 -7.85 -4.16
C PHE A 450 -19.04 -7.59 -3.36
N VAL A 451 -18.08 -6.90 -3.99
CA VAL A 451 -16.85 -6.41 -3.34
C VAL A 451 -16.87 -4.89 -3.41
N TYR A 452 -17.25 -4.26 -2.29
CA TYR A 452 -17.31 -2.81 -2.19
C TYR A 452 -15.94 -2.23 -1.80
N ARG A 453 -15.68 -1.00 -2.22
CA ARG A 453 -14.57 -0.17 -1.73
C ARG A 453 -15.13 0.76 -0.67
N VAL A 454 -14.82 0.50 0.58
CA VAL A 454 -15.36 1.24 1.72
C VAL A 454 -14.31 2.13 2.35
N HIS A 455 -14.75 3.30 2.81
CA HIS A 455 -13.93 4.25 3.53
C HIS A 455 -14.77 4.86 4.64
N GLU A 456 -14.57 4.35 5.84
CA GLU A 456 -15.33 4.76 7.02
C GLU A 456 -14.91 6.17 7.48
N ALA A 457 -15.80 6.87 8.17
CA ALA A 457 -15.50 8.17 8.76
C ALA A 457 -14.40 8.06 9.81
N PRO A 458 -13.59 9.10 10.03
CA PRO A 458 -12.65 9.15 11.14
C PRO A 458 -13.34 8.95 12.48
N THR A 459 -12.68 8.28 13.42
CA THR A 459 -13.23 8.12 14.77
C THR A 459 -13.25 9.46 15.51
N THR A 460 -14.09 9.55 16.55
CA THR A 460 -14.20 10.77 17.37
C THR A 460 -12.85 11.18 17.95
N GLU A 461 -12.06 10.22 18.43
CA GLU A 461 -10.73 10.47 18.99
C GLU A 461 -9.79 11.08 17.96
N LYS A 462 -9.82 10.59 16.71
CA LYS A 462 -9.00 11.15 15.63
C LYS A 462 -9.44 12.58 15.26
N LEU A 463 -10.74 12.85 15.27
CA LEU A 463 -11.28 14.19 15.00
C LEU A 463 -10.93 15.17 16.14
N ASP A 464 -10.93 14.73 17.38
CA ASP A 464 -10.51 15.52 18.52
C ASP A 464 -9.01 15.89 18.43
N VAL A 465 -8.15 14.92 18.11
CA VAL A 465 -6.73 15.17 17.85
C VAL A 465 -6.53 16.12 16.69
N LEU A 466 -7.30 15.97 15.60
CA LEU A 466 -7.24 16.89 14.46
C LEU A 466 -7.60 18.31 14.86
N ARG A 467 -8.68 18.48 15.64
CA ARG A 467 -9.14 19.79 16.13
C ARG A 467 -8.06 20.49 16.97
N GLU A 468 -7.46 19.75 17.92
CA GLU A 468 -6.37 20.27 18.75
C GLU A 468 -5.15 20.65 17.91
N THR A 469 -4.78 19.81 16.95
CA THR A 469 -3.67 20.04 16.03
C THR A 469 -3.87 21.30 15.18
N LEU A 470 -5.05 21.47 14.55
CA LEU A 470 -5.36 22.64 13.74
C LEU A 470 -5.36 23.91 14.61
N THR A 471 -5.93 23.84 15.82
CA THR A 471 -5.92 24.95 16.78
C THR A 471 -4.49 25.35 17.17
N ALA A 472 -3.60 24.38 17.42
CA ALA A 472 -2.19 24.61 17.73
C ALA A 472 -1.42 25.29 16.57
N LEU A 473 -1.86 25.01 15.33
CA LEU A 473 -1.33 25.65 14.11
C LEU A 473 -1.99 27.01 13.80
N GLY A 474 -2.97 27.46 14.62
CA GLY A 474 -3.70 28.72 14.40
C GLY A 474 -4.70 28.65 13.24
N ILE A 475 -5.17 27.44 12.90
CA ILE A 475 -6.15 27.19 11.84
C ILE A 475 -7.53 26.96 12.49
N ASP A 476 -8.58 27.59 11.92
CA ASP A 476 -9.95 27.38 12.40
C ASP A 476 -10.42 25.94 12.13
N PRO A 477 -10.62 25.12 13.18
CA PRO A 477 -11.08 23.76 13.02
C PRO A 477 -12.57 23.66 12.64
N GLY A 478 -13.33 24.74 12.71
CA GLY A 478 -14.76 24.77 12.43
C GLY A 478 -15.57 23.82 13.30
N ALA A 479 -16.54 23.13 12.70
CA ALA A 479 -17.45 22.20 13.38
C ALA A 479 -16.90 20.75 13.46
N LEU A 480 -15.58 20.56 13.60
CA LEU A 480 -15.01 19.23 13.82
C LEU A 480 -15.43 18.68 15.19
N GLY A 481 -16.43 17.85 15.22
CA GLY A 481 -16.93 17.14 16.39
C GLY A 481 -17.22 15.67 16.07
N ALA A 482 -17.80 14.94 17.01
CA ALA A 482 -18.23 13.57 16.76
C ALA A 482 -19.12 13.51 15.50
N ASN A 483 -18.77 12.65 14.55
CA ASN A 483 -19.46 12.48 13.27
C ASN A 483 -19.40 13.72 12.33
N ALA A 484 -18.30 14.47 12.35
CA ALA A 484 -18.13 15.56 11.39
C ALA A 484 -18.28 15.06 9.95
N PRO A 485 -19.10 15.73 9.12
CA PRO A 485 -19.25 15.35 7.72
C PRO A 485 -17.94 15.64 6.95
N ALA A 486 -17.69 14.90 5.88
CA ALA A 486 -16.51 15.10 5.02
C ALA A 486 -16.41 16.56 4.50
N GLY A 487 -17.54 17.24 4.32
CA GLY A 487 -17.60 18.63 3.92
C GLY A 487 -16.87 19.61 4.86
N GLU A 488 -16.74 19.31 6.15
CA GLU A 488 -15.93 20.14 7.06
C GLU A 488 -14.43 20.01 6.74
N LEU A 489 -13.95 18.80 6.44
CA LEU A 489 -12.58 18.61 6.00
C LEU A 489 -12.35 19.30 4.65
N ALA A 490 -13.30 19.17 3.72
CA ALA A 490 -13.25 19.85 2.43
C ALA A 490 -13.22 21.39 2.58
N ARG A 491 -13.96 21.96 3.53
CA ARG A 491 -13.94 23.40 3.85
C ARG A 491 -12.55 23.83 4.31
N ILE A 492 -11.97 23.10 5.29
CA ILE A 492 -10.64 23.42 5.85
C ILE A 492 -9.58 23.38 4.74
N LEU A 493 -9.60 22.35 3.89
CA LEU A 493 -8.66 22.23 2.76
C LEU A 493 -8.79 23.40 1.80
N ARG A 494 -10.01 23.74 1.38
CA ARG A 494 -10.28 24.83 0.43
C ARG A 494 -9.90 26.20 0.99
N GLU A 495 -10.22 26.51 2.25
CA GLU A 495 -9.90 27.78 2.89
C GLU A 495 -8.38 27.99 3.07
N ASN A 496 -7.62 26.90 3.07
CA ASN A 496 -6.15 26.94 3.25
C ASN A 496 -5.37 26.54 2.00
N LYS A 497 -6.03 26.39 0.83
CA LYS A 497 -5.40 25.90 -0.41
C LYS A 497 -4.19 26.72 -0.85
N ASP A 498 -4.28 28.05 -0.72
CA ASP A 498 -3.24 28.99 -1.15
C ASP A 498 -2.30 29.41 -0.01
N SER A 499 -2.40 28.77 1.17
CA SER A 499 -1.53 29.06 2.30
C SER A 499 -0.18 28.36 2.16
N ASP A 500 0.87 28.95 2.74
CA ASP A 500 2.19 28.31 2.87
C ASP A 500 2.13 26.96 3.59
N ARG A 501 1.05 26.69 4.32
CA ARG A 501 0.80 25.48 5.09
C ARG A 501 -0.13 24.47 4.40
N ALA A 502 -0.57 24.73 3.17
CA ALA A 502 -1.52 23.86 2.44
C ALA A 502 -1.08 22.38 2.43
N MET A 503 0.18 22.10 2.09
CA MET A 503 0.73 20.75 2.05
C MET A 503 0.66 20.05 3.42
N VAL A 504 0.95 20.78 4.49
CA VAL A 504 0.91 20.26 5.87
C VAL A 504 -0.52 19.93 6.28
N ILE A 505 -1.46 20.83 5.98
CA ILE A 505 -2.88 20.65 6.29
C ILE A 505 -3.42 19.42 5.55
N ASN A 506 -3.11 19.27 4.25
CA ASN A 506 -3.42 18.08 3.47
C ASN A 506 -2.90 16.81 4.16
N ARG A 507 -1.63 16.80 4.59
CA ARG A 507 -1.01 15.65 5.23
C ARG A 507 -1.63 15.30 6.59
N ILE A 508 -1.95 16.30 7.41
CA ILE A 508 -2.60 16.11 8.71
C ILE A 508 -4.00 15.54 8.53
N ILE A 509 -4.77 16.10 7.62
CA ILE A 509 -6.13 15.61 7.30
C ILE A 509 -6.05 14.17 6.76
N LEU A 510 -5.13 13.89 5.82
CA LEU A 510 -4.94 12.53 5.28
C LEU A 510 -4.60 11.50 6.38
N ARG A 511 -3.75 11.86 7.34
CA ARG A 511 -3.41 11.00 8.50
C ARG A 511 -4.60 10.77 9.44
N THR A 512 -5.51 11.72 9.53
CA THR A 512 -6.73 11.62 10.34
C THR A 512 -7.73 10.66 9.70
N MET A 513 -7.78 10.61 8.37
CA MET A 513 -8.69 9.72 7.64
C MET A 513 -8.48 8.26 8.01
N MET A 514 -9.54 7.47 7.93
CA MET A 514 -9.43 6.01 8.02
C MET A 514 -8.81 5.48 6.72
N LYS A 515 -8.26 4.27 6.77
CA LYS A 515 -7.80 3.62 5.54
C LYS A 515 -8.98 3.01 4.81
N ALA A 516 -9.08 3.28 3.52
CA ALA A 516 -10.03 2.58 2.67
C ALA A 516 -9.65 1.09 2.58
N ARG A 517 -10.65 0.22 2.46
CA ARG A 517 -10.49 -1.25 2.35
C ARG A 517 -11.57 -1.83 1.46
N TYR A 518 -11.43 -3.09 1.11
CA TYR A 518 -12.51 -3.82 0.46
C TYR A 518 -13.38 -4.52 1.50
N SER A 519 -14.68 -4.63 1.22
CA SER A 519 -15.67 -5.26 2.10
C SER A 519 -16.79 -5.88 1.27
N GLU A 520 -17.38 -6.96 1.76
CA GLU A 520 -18.63 -7.52 1.24
C GLU A 520 -19.86 -6.69 1.65
N GLU A 521 -19.70 -5.81 2.64
CA GLU A 521 -20.75 -4.92 3.13
C GLU A 521 -20.58 -3.50 2.58
N PRO A 522 -21.66 -2.83 2.13
CA PRO A 522 -21.63 -1.48 1.59
C PRO A 522 -21.63 -0.43 2.72
N LEU A 523 -20.48 -0.16 3.32
CA LEU A 523 -20.35 0.79 4.45
C LEU A 523 -20.17 2.25 3.99
N GLY A 524 -20.27 2.53 2.69
CA GLY A 524 -20.09 3.85 2.12
C GLY A 524 -18.63 4.24 1.93
N HIS A 525 -18.42 5.40 1.29
CA HIS A 525 -17.10 5.95 1.05
C HIS A 525 -17.03 7.41 1.49
N TYR A 526 -16.58 7.65 2.72
CA TYR A 526 -16.54 8.97 3.36
C TYR A 526 -15.78 10.03 2.53
N GLY A 527 -14.59 9.69 2.02
CA GLY A 527 -13.77 10.62 1.22
C GLY A 527 -14.38 11.00 -0.13
N LEU A 528 -15.27 10.19 -0.70
CA LEU A 528 -16.00 10.50 -1.95
C LEU A 528 -17.40 11.01 -1.70
N VAL A 529 -17.87 10.98 -0.46
CA VAL A 529 -19.27 11.29 -0.07
C VAL A 529 -20.25 10.47 -0.90
N MET A 530 -20.01 9.16 -0.98
CA MET A 530 -20.84 8.21 -1.71
C MET A 530 -21.39 7.15 -0.75
N PRO A 531 -22.70 6.83 -0.80
CA PRO A 531 -23.30 5.81 0.06
C PRO A 531 -22.86 4.40 -0.31
N GLU A 532 -22.52 4.15 -1.59
CA GLU A 532 -21.95 2.91 -2.09
C GLU A 532 -20.84 3.24 -3.11
N TYR A 533 -19.79 2.43 -3.12
CA TYR A 533 -18.69 2.55 -4.08
C TYR A 533 -17.98 1.21 -4.26
N ALA A 534 -17.47 0.94 -5.44
CA ALA A 534 -16.71 -0.26 -5.76
C ALA A 534 -15.62 0.07 -6.79
N HIS A 535 -14.66 -0.81 -6.94
CA HIS A 535 -13.65 -0.70 -7.99
C HIS A 535 -13.95 -1.69 -9.12
N PHE A 536 -14.37 -1.18 -10.28
CA PHE A 536 -14.72 -1.96 -11.48
C PHE A 536 -13.71 -1.76 -12.61
N THR A 537 -12.96 -0.67 -12.58
CA THR A 537 -12.28 -0.11 -13.76
C THR A 537 -10.85 -0.58 -13.99
N SER A 538 -10.29 -1.48 -13.16
CA SER A 538 -8.88 -1.92 -13.34
C SER A 538 -8.66 -3.42 -13.03
N PRO A 539 -9.29 -4.35 -13.78
CA PRO A 539 -9.19 -5.79 -13.52
C PRO A 539 -7.84 -6.41 -13.94
N ILE A 540 -7.02 -5.75 -14.75
CA ILE A 540 -5.67 -6.23 -15.09
C ILE A 540 -4.77 -6.19 -13.87
N ARG A 541 -4.95 -5.18 -13.01
CA ARG A 541 -4.06 -4.90 -11.88
C ARG A 541 -4.69 -5.01 -10.50
N ARG A 542 -6.01 -5.23 -10.37
CA ARG A 542 -6.71 -5.42 -9.07
C ARG A 542 -7.63 -6.63 -9.10
N TYR A 543 -7.43 -7.57 -8.18
CA TYR A 543 -8.28 -8.76 -8.06
C TYR A 543 -9.71 -8.44 -7.62
N ALA A 544 -9.93 -7.37 -6.86
CA ALA A 544 -11.26 -6.90 -6.49
C ALA A 544 -12.10 -6.59 -7.74
N ASP A 545 -11.55 -5.87 -8.70
CA ASP A 545 -12.21 -5.53 -9.97
C ASP A 545 -12.49 -6.78 -10.81
N LEU A 546 -11.51 -7.68 -10.92
CA LEU A 546 -11.69 -8.98 -11.59
C LEU A 546 -12.82 -9.80 -10.95
N SER A 547 -12.92 -9.76 -9.62
CA SER A 547 -13.99 -10.44 -8.87
C SER A 547 -15.37 -9.86 -9.20
N ILE A 548 -15.47 -8.53 -9.26
CA ILE A 548 -16.69 -7.80 -9.64
C ILE A 548 -17.08 -8.13 -11.08
N HIS A 549 -16.13 -8.16 -12.01
CA HIS A 549 -16.37 -8.54 -13.40
C HIS A 549 -17.01 -9.93 -13.53
N ARG A 550 -16.60 -10.91 -12.73
CA ARG A 550 -17.18 -12.25 -12.70
C ARG A 550 -18.64 -12.25 -12.21
N ILE A 551 -18.90 -11.49 -11.13
CA ILE A 551 -20.25 -11.38 -10.57
C ILE A 551 -21.18 -10.71 -11.58
N LEU A 552 -20.75 -9.59 -12.17
CA LEU A 552 -21.52 -8.85 -13.17
C LEU A 552 -21.68 -9.63 -14.48
N THR A 553 -20.70 -10.47 -14.87
CA THR A 553 -20.83 -11.36 -16.04
C THR A 553 -21.99 -12.34 -15.90
N ASP A 554 -22.08 -13.02 -14.75
CA ASP A 554 -23.17 -13.94 -14.48
C ASP A 554 -24.52 -13.21 -14.37
N TYR A 555 -24.53 -11.98 -13.86
CA TYR A 555 -25.72 -11.13 -13.83
C TYR A 555 -26.17 -10.74 -15.26
N VAL A 556 -25.27 -10.26 -16.10
CA VAL A 556 -25.56 -9.86 -17.50
C VAL A 556 -26.06 -11.04 -18.33
N TYR A 557 -25.51 -12.24 -18.11
CA TYR A 557 -25.98 -13.47 -18.78
C TYR A 557 -27.22 -14.10 -18.10
N ALA A 558 -27.90 -13.32 -17.26
CA ALA A 558 -29.17 -13.67 -16.63
C ALA A 558 -29.11 -14.96 -15.81
N LEU A 559 -28.03 -15.21 -15.07
CA LEU A 559 -27.99 -16.26 -14.06
C LEU A 559 -29.09 -16.02 -13.03
N ASP A 560 -29.84 -17.07 -12.69
CA ASP A 560 -30.87 -17.00 -11.65
C ASP A 560 -30.31 -16.35 -10.35
N HIS A 561 -31.07 -15.41 -9.80
CA HIS A 561 -30.63 -14.58 -8.66
C HIS A 561 -30.22 -15.43 -7.44
N GLU A 562 -30.98 -16.48 -7.08
CA GLU A 562 -30.62 -17.32 -5.94
C GLU A 562 -29.33 -18.09 -6.19
N LYS A 563 -29.13 -18.57 -7.42
CA LYS A 563 -27.88 -19.24 -7.82
C LYS A 563 -26.70 -18.29 -7.78
N LEU A 564 -26.88 -17.06 -8.26
CA LEU A 564 -25.87 -16.02 -8.23
C LEU A 564 -25.47 -15.70 -6.78
N CYS A 565 -26.46 -15.44 -5.91
CA CYS A 565 -26.21 -15.17 -4.50
C CYS A 565 -25.48 -16.32 -3.82
N ARG A 566 -25.91 -17.57 -4.06
CA ARG A 566 -25.27 -18.77 -3.49
C ARG A 566 -23.84 -18.98 -3.99
N LYS A 567 -23.59 -18.68 -5.27
CA LYS A 567 -22.27 -18.81 -5.91
C LYS A 567 -21.26 -17.81 -5.34
N TYR A 568 -21.70 -16.59 -5.04
CA TYR A 568 -20.79 -15.48 -4.76
C TYR A 568 -20.75 -14.99 -3.32
N ALA A 569 -21.64 -15.41 -2.41
CA ALA A 569 -21.67 -14.94 -1.02
C ALA A 569 -20.33 -15.15 -0.28
N ALA A 570 -19.84 -16.39 -0.21
CA ALA A 570 -18.55 -16.68 0.41
C ALA A 570 -17.35 -16.18 -0.42
N PHE A 571 -17.49 -16.12 -1.74
CA PHE A 571 -16.46 -15.65 -2.64
C PHE A 571 -16.17 -14.15 -2.46
N SER A 572 -17.22 -13.30 -2.41
CA SER A 572 -17.04 -11.86 -2.24
C SER A 572 -16.36 -11.52 -0.92
N GLN A 573 -16.70 -12.22 0.16
CA GLN A 573 -16.04 -12.08 1.45
C GLN A 573 -14.54 -12.43 1.37
N SER A 574 -14.21 -13.59 0.80
CA SER A 574 -12.82 -14.03 0.64
C SER A 574 -12.02 -13.08 -0.26
N ALA A 575 -12.61 -12.63 -1.38
CA ALA A 575 -11.97 -11.70 -2.31
C ALA A 575 -11.73 -10.32 -1.67
N ALA A 576 -12.70 -9.80 -0.90
CA ALA A 576 -12.56 -8.53 -0.20
C ALA A 576 -11.43 -8.57 0.85
N LEU A 577 -11.38 -9.64 1.64
CA LEU A 577 -10.33 -9.83 2.64
C LEU A 577 -8.94 -9.92 2.00
N GLN A 578 -8.81 -10.77 0.97
CA GLN A 578 -7.54 -10.95 0.26
C GLN A 578 -7.08 -9.65 -0.41
N ALA A 579 -7.97 -8.98 -1.16
CA ALA A 579 -7.65 -7.72 -1.82
C ALA A 579 -7.21 -6.64 -0.84
N SER A 580 -7.83 -6.55 0.35
CA SER A 580 -7.41 -5.59 1.39
C SER A 580 -6.02 -5.90 1.95
N ASN A 581 -5.72 -7.18 2.22
CA ASN A 581 -4.43 -7.59 2.76
C ASN A 581 -3.29 -7.38 1.75
N THR A 582 -3.52 -7.76 0.50
CA THR A 582 -2.52 -7.63 -0.57
C THR A 582 -2.28 -6.17 -0.95
N GLU A 583 -3.32 -5.33 -0.98
CA GLU A 583 -3.18 -3.88 -1.18
C GLU A 583 -2.30 -3.25 -0.10
N LEU A 584 -2.52 -3.59 1.18
CA LEU A 584 -1.67 -3.09 2.27
C LEU A 584 -0.21 -3.53 2.13
N SER A 585 0.02 -4.75 1.66
CA SER A 585 1.37 -5.28 1.41
C SER A 585 2.01 -4.59 0.21
N ALA A 586 1.27 -4.35 -0.86
CA ALA A 586 1.73 -3.61 -2.04
C ALA A 586 2.13 -2.18 -1.69
N ILE A 587 1.26 -1.42 -1.02
CA ILE A 587 1.55 -0.03 -0.59
C ILE A 587 2.80 0.06 0.28
N ARG A 588 3.01 -0.92 1.18
CA ARG A 588 4.24 -0.95 1.99
C ARG A 588 5.47 -1.22 1.14
N CYS A 589 5.36 -2.17 0.20
CA CYS A 589 6.44 -2.50 -0.71
C CYS A 589 6.81 -1.31 -1.60
N GLU A 590 5.83 -0.66 -2.21
CA GLU A 590 6.01 0.52 -3.05
C GLU A 590 6.75 1.62 -2.27
N ARG A 591 6.25 1.98 -1.09
CA ARG A 591 6.87 3.01 -0.25
C ARG A 591 8.30 2.66 0.19
N ASP A 592 8.54 1.42 0.64
CA ASP A 592 9.87 1.03 1.11
C ASP A 592 10.86 0.98 -0.07
N CYS A 593 10.40 0.54 -1.27
CA CYS A 593 11.20 0.62 -2.50
C CYS A 593 11.50 2.07 -2.91
N GLU A 594 10.49 2.95 -2.91
CA GLU A 594 10.68 4.38 -3.20
C GLU A 594 11.73 5.01 -2.27
N ASN A 595 11.71 4.68 -0.98
CA ASN A 595 12.72 5.16 -0.02
C ASN A 595 14.14 4.71 -0.40
N PHE A 596 14.33 3.47 -0.92
CA PHE A 596 15.65 3.04 -1.39
C PHE A 596 16.12 3.88 -2.58
N TYR A 597 15.24 4.14 -3.55
CA TYR A 597 15.57 4.95 -4.73
C TYR A 597 15.82 6.43 -4.38
N MET A 598 15.03 7.01 -3.48
CA MET A 598 15.27 8.37 -2.98
C MET A 598 16.62 8.48 -2.24
N ALA A 599 16.96 7.46 -1.44
CA ALA A 599 18.25 7.40 -0.77
C ALA A 599 19.41 7.23 -1.78
N GLU A 600 19.24 6.39 -2.82
CA GLU A 600 20.22 6.23 -3.90
C GLU A 600 20.48 7.57 -4.62
N TYR A 601 19.43 8.32 -4.94
CA TYR A 601 19.54 9.67 -5.51
C TYR A 601 20.32 10.61 -4.58
N MET A 602 19.91 10.68 -3.32
CA MET A 602 20.52 11.60 -2.34
C MET A 602 21.97 11.25 -1.97
N LYS A 603 22.43 10.03 -2.24
CA LYS A 603 23.82 9.65 -2.03
C LYS A 603 24.80 10.54 -2.82
N ASN A 604 24.40 10.99 -4.00
CA ASN A 604 25.20 11.88 -4.83
C ASN A 604 25.16 13.36 -4.39
N HIS A 605 24.28 13.68 -3.43
CA HIS A 605 24.05 15.04 -2.92
C HIS A 605 24.49 15.23 -1.46
N ILE A 606 25.31 14.31 -0.93
CA ILE A 606 25.87 14.44 0.42
C ILE A 606 26.75 15.68 0.48
N GLY A 607 26.50 16.55 1.48
CA GLY A 607 27.19 17.81 1.66
C GLY A 607 26.48 19.01 1.06
N GLU A 608 25.46 18.82 0.23
CA GLU A 608 24.67 19.90 -0.37
C GLU A 608 23.59 20.41 0.60
N GLU A 609 23.21 21.67 0.42
CA GLU A 609 22.18 22.34 1.21
C GLU A 609 20.89 22.48 0.41
N PHE A 610 19.75 22.29 1.08
CA PHE A 610 18.42 22.32 0.48
C PHE A 610 17.48 23.19 1.31
N ASP A 611 16.61 23.92 0.65
CA ASP A 611 15.42 24.47 1.28
C ASP A 611 14.36 23.37 1.41
N GLY A 612 13.73 23.28 2.57
CA GLY A 612 12.71 22.27 2.85
C GLY A 612 11.64 22.79 3.80
N MET A 613 10.72 21.91 4.14
CA MET A 613 9.64 22.18 5.09
C MET A 613 9.58 21.06 6.11
N ILE A 614 9.37 21.38 7.37
CA ILE A 614 9.12 20.38 8.40
C ILE A 614 7.80 19.66 8.10
N SER A 615 7.90 18.37 7.79
CA SER A 615 6.76 17.52 7.40
C SER A 615 6.23 16.66 8.54
N GLY A 616 7.01 16.53 9.62
CA GLY A 616 6.64 15.75 10.78
C GLY A 616 7.64 15.90 11.92
N VAL A 617 7.20 15.57 13.12
CA VAL A 617 8.02 15.52 14.31
C VAL A 617 7.79 14.23 15.08
N SER A 618 8.82 13.74 15.74
CA SER A 618 8.78 12.56 16.60
C SER A 618 9.78 12.70 17.75
N ALA A 619 9.72 11.80 18.72
CA ALA A 619 10.74 11.74 19.78
C ALA A 619 12.17 11.46 19.22
N GLY A 620 12.28 10.90 18.01
CA GLY A 620 13.55 10.63 17.33
C GLY A 620 14.13 11.82 16.56
N GLY A 621 13.34 12.84 16.26
CA GLY A 621 13.79 14.02 15.50
C GLY A 621 12.71 14.66 14.66
N VAL A 622 13.17 15.51 13.73
CA VAL A 622 12.36 16.33 12.82
C VAL A 622 12.48 15.80 11.41
N TYR A 623 11.33 15.49 10.76
CA TYR A 623 11.29 15.10 9.36
C TYR A 623 11.19 16.35 8.48
N VAL A 624 12.01 16.40 7.45
CA VAL A 624 12.05 17.51 6.49
C VAL A 624 11.78 16.99 5.09
N LEU A 625 10.79 17.58 4.44
CA LEU A 625 10.40 17.31 3.06
C LEU A 625 11.00 18.37 2.14
N LEU A 626 11.71 17.93 1.12
CA LEU A 626 12.28 18.79 0.09
C LEU A 626 11.24 19.05 -1.04
N PRO A 627 11.43 20.11 -1.85
CA PRO A 627 10.52 20.41 -2.98
C PRO A 627 10.40 19.29 -4.03
N ASN A 628 11.43 18.44 -4.14
CA ASN A 628 11.44 17.27 -5.03
C ASN A 628 10.80 16.02 -4.41
N THR A 629 10.08 16.16 -3.29
CA THR A 629 9.40 15.11 -2.51
C THR A 629 10.30 14.16 -1.71
N VAL A 630 11.60 14.31 -1.76
CA VAL A 630 12.51 13.57 -0.88
C VAL A 630 12.28 13.97 0.57
N GLU A 631 12.09 12.99 1.46
CA GLU A 631 11.98 13.21 2.90
C GLU A 631 13.17 12.62 3.63
N GLY A 632 13.77 13.40 4.52
CA GLY A 632 14.85 12.96 5.41
C GLY A 632 14.61 13.40 6.85
N MET A 633 15.48 13.00 7.76
CA MET A 633 15.33 13.27 9.19
C MET A 633 16.52 14.04 9.75
N VAL A 634 16.23 15.08 10.52
CA VAL A 634 17.20 15.68 11.46
C VAL A 634 17.02 14.96 12.79
N SER A 635 18.02 14.14 13.16
CA SER A 635 17.98 13.38 14.41
C SER A 635 17.92 14.32 15.62
N VAL A 636 17.20 13.92 16.68
CA VAL A 636 17.20 14.64 17.96
C VAL A 636 18.63 14.82 18.53
N THR A 637 19.56 13.92 18.19
CA THR A 637 20.96 14.01 18.58
C THR A 637 21.76 15.08 17.83
N ALA A 638 21.27 15.54 16.68
CA ALA A 638 21.82 16.64 15.90
C ALA A 638 21.21 18.01 16.29
N LEU A 639 20.17 18.01 17.13
CA LEU A 639 19.60 19.22 17.71
C LEU A 639 20.41 19.71 18.91
N PRO A 640 20.23 20.96 19.38
CA PRO A 640 20.87 21.45 20.61
C PRO A 640 20.64 20.49 21.78
N LEU A 641 21.65 20.37 22.66
CA LEU A 641 21.60 19.45 23.81
C LEU A 641 20.38 19.75 24.70
N GLY A 642 19.50 18.78 24.89
CA GLY A 642 18.34 18.91 25.76
C GLY A 642 17.39 17.74 25.64
N GLU A 643 16.36 17.71 26.49
CA GLU A 643 15.21 16.81 26.34
C GLU A 643 14.19 17.49 25.43
N TYR A 644 13.59 16.72 24.54
CA TYR A 644 12.60 17.18 23.59
C TYR A 644 11.27 16.49 23.81
N GLU A 645 10.19 17.26 23.79
CA GLU A 645 8.82 16.77 23.95
C GLU A 645 7.99 17.06 22.70
N VAL A 646 7.23 16.06 22.24
CA VAL A 646 6.29 16.23 21.14
C VAL A 646 4.94 16.70 21.68
N GLN A 647 4.52 17.89 21.27
CA GLN A 647 3.24 18.48 21.65
C GLN A 647 2.26 18.42 20.47
N HIS A 648 1.02 17.97 20.73
CA HIS A 648 -0.08 17.86 19.77
C HIS A 648 0.30 17.09 18.47
N GLY A 649 1.38 16.28 18.49
CA GLY A 649 1.87 15.54 17.32
C GLY A 649 2.49 16.37 16.20
N VAL A 650 2.61 17.71 16.37
CA VAL A 650 3.06 18.64 15.32
C VAL A 650 4.12 19.65 15.79
N ILE A 651 4.43 19.72 17.06
CA ILE A 651 5.45 20.63 17.62
C ILE A 651 6.43 19.79 18.43
N LEU A 652 7.73 19.94 18.15
CA LEU A 652 8.81 19.42 18.98
C LEU A 652 9.41 20.58 19.75
N THR A 653 9.34 20.52 21.09
CA THR A 653 9.81 21.61 21.97
C THR A 653 11.02 21.13 22.79
N GLY A 654 12.11 21.90 22.77
CA GLY A 654 13.26 21.67 23.63
C GLY A 654 13.00 22.20 25.04
N ALA A 655 13.16 21.33 26.06
CA ALA A 655 12.92 21.69 27.45
C ALA A 655 13.97 22.66 28.02
N ALA A 656 15.20 22.62 27.49
CA ALA A 656 16.33 23.40 28.02
C ALA A 656 16.42 24.83 27.49
N ASP A 657 16.19 25.01 26.18
CA ASP A 657 16.35 26.28 25.46
C ASP A 657 15.05 26.87 24.90
N GLY A 658 13.94 26.13 25.02
CA GLY A 658 12.64 26.57 24.52
C GLY A 658 12.55 26.58 22.99
N SER A 659 13.50 25.93 22.28
CA SER A 659 13.45 25.78 20.83
C SER A 659 12.19 25.07 20.40
N LYS A 660 11.60 25.53 19.29
CA LYS A 660 10.35 24.92 18.74
C LYS A 660 10.54 24.63 17.27
N PHE A 661 10.21 23.40 16.90
CA PHE A 661 10.17 22.95 15.52
C PHE A 661 8.71 22.56 15.21
N THR A 662 8.06 23.34 14.37
CA THR A 662 6.62 23.15 14.08
C THR A 662 6.45 22.60 12.68
N VAL A 663 5.57 21.61 12.52
CA VAL A 663 5.22 21.08 11.20
C VAL A 663 4.68 22.23 10.33
N GLY A 664 5.28 22.42 9.15
CA GLY A 664 5.00 23.53 8.24
C GLY A 664 6.02 24.66 8.25
N ASP A 665 7.00 24.66 9.19
CA ASP A 665 8.06 25.65 9.17
C ASP A 665 9.01 25.40 7.99
N LYS A 666 9.37 26.49 7.29
CA LYS A 666 10.38 26.46 6.23
C LYS A 666 11.76 26.42 6.89
N VAL A 667 12.59 25.51 6.45
CA VAL A 667 13.92 25.29 7.03
C VAL A 667 14.95 25.08 5.92
N ARG A 668 16.22 25.37 6.24
CA ARG A 668 17.33 25.01 5.39
C ARG A 668 18.11 23.88 6.04
N VAL A 669 18.39 22.84 5.28
CA VAL A 669 19.03 21.61 5.76
C VAL A 669 20.16 21.20 4.84
N LYS A 670 21.18 20.55 5.40
CA LYS A 670 22.29 19.93 4.69
C LYS A 670 22.17 18.42 4.76
N CYS A 671 22.34 17.73 3.64
CA CYS A 671 22.42 16.27 3.60
C CYS A 671 23.76 15.81 4.18
N VAL A 672 23.77 15.10 5.29
CA VAL A 672 25.01 14.70 5.98
C VAL A 672 25.33 13.22 5.83
N SER A 673 24.31 12.38 5.72
CA SER A 673 24.48 10.93 5.60
C SER A 673 23.33 10.31 4.84
N VAL A 674 23.60 9.24 4.12
CA VAL A 674 22.60 8.49 3.38
C VAL A 674 22.88 6.99 3.54
N ASN A 675 21.84 6.24 3.85
CA ASN A 675 21.87 4.78 3.92
C ASN A 675 20.89 4.20 2.90
N VAL A 676 21.38 3.87 1.71
CA VAL A 676 20.55 3.30 0.62
C VAL A 676 19.90 1.98 1.06
N ASN A 677 20.68 1.13 1.75
CA ASN A 677 20.21 -0.16 2.25
C ASN A 677 18.99 -0.07 3.19
N GLY A 678 18.92 1.00 3.98
CA GLY A 678 17.82 1.27 4.91
C GLY A 678 16.75 2.22 4.38
N GLY A 679 17.00 2.88 3.24
CA GLY A 679 16.14 3.96 2.72
C GLY A 679 16.14 5.19 3.64
N PHE A 680 17.25 5.50 4.33
CA PHE A 680 17.35 6.61 5.28
C PHE A 680 18.23 7.73 4.73
N ILE A 681 17.79 8.95 4.97
CA ILE A 681 18.49 10.20 4.61
C ILE A 681 18.55 11.05 5.87
N ASP A 682 19.76 11.39 6.30
CA ASP A 682 19.98 12.21 7.47
C ASP A 682 20.33 13.64 7.05
N PHE A 683 19.65 14.58 7.69
CA PHE A 683 19.87 16.01 7.52
C PHE A 683 20.39 16.64 8.82
N GLU A 684 21.03 17.81 8.68
CA GLU A 684 21.30 18.76 9.76
C GLU A 684 20.76 20.12 9.37
N PHE A 685 20.30 20.92 10.34
CA PHE A 685 19.90 22.30 10.09
C PHE A 685 21.15 23.17 9.82
N CYS A 686 21.04 24.09 8.83
CA CYS A 686 22.10 25.03 8.46
C CYS A 686 22.08 26.28 9.34
#